data_fd6320919533fa7f299cd2e9b97fc287
#
_entry.id   fd6320919533fa7f299cd2e9b97fc287
#
_cell.length_a   1.000
_cell.length_b   1.000
_cell.length_c   1.000
_cell.angle_alpha   90.00
_cell.angle_beta   90.00
_cell.angle_gamma   90.00
#
_symmetry.space_group_name_H-M   'P 1'
#
loop_
_entity.id
_entity.type
_entity.pdbx_description
1 polymer ?
#
loop_
_entity_poly.entity_id
_entity_poly.type
_entity_poly.pdbx_seq_one_letter_code
_entity_poly.pdbx_strand_id
1 'polypeptide(L)'
;MTKYMLPLLAVTLGTLSGVGAVMQEEKFDVMADRFADIQVLRYQVPGFGRLSLQQKKLAYYLYEAGLSGRDIFWDQKNANNLLVRKTLEGILRSYPGERSGADWAAFERYARQVFFANGIHHHYSNAKFIATFPTEYLAALIARSDAAQLPLAGRTPEAFVQALAPILFDATQDAKATNLDAGVDNIVASANNFYRGVTASEVETFYAEMAKTASNPGMTFGLNSQLAKVDGKLVERTWKVGGMYGPAIERIVGWLEQAVTVAETENQKQALGHLIRYYRTGDINDFDRYCIAWVGETEARIDAVNGFIETYVDAVGKRGAFESVVSMRDEEATKRIAAISDQAQWFEDNSPIRPEHKKARVTGISAKVITVIGEVGDAAPATPIGINLPNAEWIREQHGSKSVSLGNIIEAYAIAQSRSSATAEFSPAPEVTARVQQWSALAGELHTDMHEVIGHASGRLNPGVTGTDALKNYGATLEEARADLVALYYAVDPKLVEIGVMPTLEVGKAGYDKFIMNGLMQQLYRIKPGDNLEESHMRNRQLIAAWVLEKGRPDNVVERFTRDGKTYFRINDYARLRELFGQLLAEIQRIKSEGDFAGGQALVENYGVKVDQALLNEVHARYKPLNVAPYYGFIQPKLVPVLKNGAIVDVRIEYPADFLGQMLEYGRDYSFLPVSN
;
A
#
# COMPACT_ATOMS: atom_id res chain seq x y z
N MET A 1 -24.71 -62.70 -70.37
CA MET A 1 -26.03 -62.06 -70.12
C MET A 1 -26.49 -62.53 -68.79
N THR A 2 -26.63 -61.71 -67.89
CA THR A 2 -27.60 -61.59 -66.80
C THR A 2 -26.93 -60.85 -65.61
N LYS A 3 -27.41 -59.65 -65.37
CA LYS A 3 -27.01 -58.74 -64.33
C LYS A 3 -27.58 -59.24 -62.97
N TYR A 4 -26.76 -59.23 -61.94
CA TYR A 4 -27.23 -59.29 -60.56
C TYR A 4 -26.97 -57.92 -59.89
N MET A 5 -28.06 -57.25 -59.55
CA MET A 5 -28.06 -56.07 -58.64
C MET A 5 -28.03 -56.57 -57.19
N LEU A 6 -27.09 -56.02 -56.41
CA LEU A 6 -27.16 -56.09 -54.96
C LEU A 6 -27.70 -54.74 -54.45
N PRO A 7 -28.52 -54.71 -53.37
CA PRO A 7 -29.05 -53.49 -52.79
C PRO A 7 -28.04 -52.80 -51.88
N LEU A 8 -27.91 -51.49 -52.05
CA LEU A 8 -27.18 -50.57 -51.14
C LEU A 8 -27.91 -50.46 -49.81
N LEU A 9 -27.28 -50.88 -48.71
CA LEU A 9 -27.68 -50.54 -47.36
C LEU A 9 -27.20 -49.13 -47.07
N ALA A 10 -28.15 -48.19 -46.90
CA ALA A 10 -27.88 -46.82 -46.45
C ALA A 10 -27.67 -46.86 -44.93
N VAL A 11 -26.43 -46.65 -44.47
CA VAL A 11 -26.08 -46.37 -43.08
C VAL A 11 -26.25 -44.87 -42.87
N THR A 12 -27.31 -44.48 -42.15
CA THR A 12 -27.47 -43.11 -41.65
C THR A 12 -26.50 -42.85 -40.49
N LEU A 13 -25.42 -42.13 -40.77
CA LEU A 13 -24.59 -41.51 -39.72
C LEU A 13 -25.41 -40.42 -39.04
N GLY A 14 -25.88 -40.67 -37.81
CA GLY A 14 -26.39 -39.64 -36.94
C GLY A 14 -25.23 -38.73 -36.48
N THR A 15 -25.21 -37.51 -37.00
CA THR A 15 -24.33 -36.45 -36.46
C THR A 15 -24.84 -36.03 -35.08
N LEU A 16 -24.19 -36.52 -34.03
CA LEU A 16 -24.28 -35.95 -32.71
C LEU A 16 -23.58 -34.58 -32.75
N SER A 17 -24.35 -33.53 -32.97
CA SER A 17 -23.94 -32.16 -32.72
C SER A 17 -23.83 -31.95 -31.22
N GLY A 18 -22.67 -32.33 -30.64
CA GLY A 18 -22.28 -31.89 -29.34
C GLY A 18 -21.97 -30.39 -29.42
N VAL A 19 -22.97 -29.57 -29.07
CA VAL A 19 -22.71 -28.14 -28.80
C VAL A 19 -21.91 -28.13 -27.49
N GLY A 20 -20.60 -28.21 -27.62
CA GLY A 20 -19.69 -27.76 -26.58
C GLY A 20 -19.88 -26.25 -26.45
N ALA A 21 -20.67 -25.84 -25.47
CA ALA A 21 -20.65 -24.47 -25.01
C ALA A 21 -19.21 -24.19 -24.56
N VAL A 22 -18.44 -23.53 -25.40
CA VAL A 22 -17.22 -22.85 -24.99
C VAL A 22 -17.72 -21.82 -23.98
N MET A 23 -17.61 -22.13 -22.70
CA MET A 23 -17.74 -21.12 -21.67
C MET A 23 -16.65 -20.10 -21.99
N GLN A 24 -17.05 -18.94 -22.52
CA GLN A 24 -16.18 -17.77 -22.54
C GLN A 24 -15.78 -17.57 -21.08
N GLU A 25 -14.51 -17.77 -20.76
CA GLU A 25 -13.96 -17.33 -19.49
C GLU A 25 -14.35 -15.86 -19.35
N GLU A 26 -15.20 -15.58 -18.38
CA GLU A 26 -15.64 -14.21 -18.09
C GLU A 26 -14.37 -13.42 -17.75
N LYS A 27 -14.03 -12.48 -18.62
CA LYS A 27 -12.79 -11.70 -18.51
C LYS A 27 -12.79 -11.01 -17.14
N PHE A 28 -11.85 -11.36 -16.30
CA PHE A 28 -11.73 -10.78 -14.96
C PHE A 28 -11.71 -9.25 -15.06
N ASP A 29 -12.69 -8.60 -14.42
CA ASP A 29 -12.74 -7.15 -14.38
C ASP A 29 -12.00 -6.65 -13.14
N VAL A 30 -10.94 -5.85 -13.37
CA VAL A 30 -10.15 -5.21 -12.31
C VAL A 30 -10.93 -4.09 -11.63
N MET A 31 -11.85 -3.43 -12.35
CA MET A 31 -12.66 -2.33 -11.80
C MET A 31 -13.88 -2.93 -11.09
N ALA A 32 -14.05 -2.69 -9.78
CA ALA A 32 -15.12 -3.28 -9.00
C ALA A 32 -16.20 -2.29 -8.60
N ASP A 33 -15.83 -1.22 -7.88
CA ASP A 33 -16.78 -0.29 -7.29
C ASP A 33 -16.23 1.13 -7.32
N ARG A 34 -17.11 2.12 -7.18
CA ARG A 34 -16.72 3.52 -7.11
C ARG A 34 -17.66 4.31 -6.22
N PHE A 35 -17.09 5.05 -5.27
CA PHE A 35 -17.84 5.96 -4.40
C PHE A 35 -16.93 7.12 -3.96
N ALA A 36 -17.53 8.28 -3.74
CA ALA A 36 -16.81 9.50 -3.37
C ALA A 36 -15.58 9.73 -4.28
N ASP A 37 -14.41 9.87 -3.72
CA ASP A 37 -13.12 10.06 -4.38
C ASP A 37 -12.31 8.76 -4.54
N ILE A 38 -12.95 7.59 -4.35
CA ILE A 38 -12.31 6.28 -4.30
C ILE A 38 -12.78 5.41 -5.47
N GLN A 39 -11.82 4.79 -6.16
CA GLN A 39 -12.04 3.68 -7.08
C GLN A 39 -11.58 2.39 -6.42
N VAL A 40 -12.49 1.43 -6.27
CA VAL A 40 -12.18 0.11 -5.73
C VAL A 40 -11.83 -0.84 -6.86
N LEU A 41 -10.72 -1.53 -6.72
CA LEU A 41 -10.16 -2.48 -7.67
C LEU A 41 -10.24 -3.91 -7.14
N ARG A 42 -10.00 -4.87 -8.02
CA ARG A 42 -9.75 -6.27 -7.71
C ARG A 42 -8.43 -6.69 -8.33
N TYR A 43 -7.80 -7.68 -7.73
CA TYR A 43 -6.61 -8.30 -8.29
C TYR A 43 -6.72 -9.83 -8.30
N GLN A 44 -6.01 -10.46 -9.21
CA GLN A 44 -5.90 -11.91 -9.28
C GLN A 44 -4.67 -12.40 -8.53
N VAL A 45 -4.69 -13.69 -8.17
CA VAL A 45 -3.55 -14.39 -7.55
C VAL A 45 -3.08 -15.48 -8.50
N PRO A 46 -2.34 -15.11 -9.57
CA PRO A 46 -1.89 -16.06 -10.57
C PRO A 46 -0.97 -17.12 -9.93
N GLY A 47 -1.18 -18.38 -10.32
CA GLY A 47 -0.35 -19.46 -9.81
C GLY A 47 -0.81 -20.10 -8.50
N PHE A 48 -1.79 -19.57 -7.78
CA PHE A 48 -2.30 -20.16 -6.53
C PHE A 48 -2.80 -21.61 -6.73
N GLY A 49 -3.46 -21.90 -7.85
CA GLY A 49 -3.91 -23.25 -8.16
C GLY A 49 -2.80 -24.31 -8.28
N ARG A 50 -1.56 -23.87 -8.54
CA ARG A 50 -0.39 -24.75 -8.66
C ARG A 50 0.32 -25.03 -7.33
N LEU A 51 -0.09 -24.38 -6.25
CA LEU A 51 0.44 -24.62 -4.91
C LEU A 51 0.12 -26.04 -4.42
N SER A 52 1.03 -26.63 -3.66
CA SER A 52 0.76 -27.87 -2.95
C SER A 52 -0.32 -27.67 -1.89
N LEU A 53 -0.97 -28.76 -1.45
CA LEU A 53 -1.97 -28.70 -0.38
C LEU A 53 -1.38 -28.11 0.91
N GLN A 54 -0.12 -28.43 1.23
CA GLN A 54 0.59 -27.85 2.38
C GLN A 54 0.68 -26.31 2.26
N GLN A 55 1.13 -25.81 1.11
CA GLN A 55 1.25 -24.37 0.84
C GLN A 55 -0.11 -23.66 0.86
N LYS A 56 -1.14 -24.29 0.27
CA LYS A 56 -2.51 -23.75 0.31
C LYS A 56 -3.05 -23.66 1.74
N LYS A 57 -2.80 -24.66 2.59
CA LYS A 57 -3.15 -24.64 4.02
C LYS A 57 -2.40 -23.55 4.76
N LEU A 58 -1.09 -23.41 4.50
CA LEU A 58 -0.27 -22.38 5.11
C LEU A 58 -0.80 -20.99 4.76
N ALA A 59 -1.05 -20.73 3.47
CA ALA A 59 -1.62 -19.46 3.02
C ALA A 59 -2.98 -19.18 3.69
N TYR A 60 -3.86 -20.19 3.77
CA TYR A 60 -5.16 -20.07 4.42
C TYR A 60 -5.04 -19.74 5.92
N TYR A 61 -4.19 -20.44 6.66
CA TYR A 61 -4.03 -20.17 8.10
C TYR A 61 -3.43 -18.79 8.38
N LEU A 62 -2.47 -18.35 7.56
CA LEU A 62 -1.90 -17.00 7.66
C LEU A 62 -2.92 -15.91 7.30
N TYR A 63 -3.76 -16.15 6.29
CA TYR A 63 -4.85 -15.27 5.89
C TYR A 63 -5.89 -15.11 7.01
N GLU A 64 -6.31 -16.21 7.63
CA GLU A 64 -7.24 -16.20 8.77
C GLU A 64 -6.62 -15.51 10.01
N ALA A 65 -5.32 -15.70 10.24
CA ALA A 65 -4.60 -14.99 11.28
C ALA A 65 -4.63 -13.46 11.05
N GLY A 66 -4.40 -13.02 9.82
CA GLY A 66 -4.50 -11.60 9.44
C GLY A 66 -5.89 -11.03 9.71
N LEU A 67 -6.94 -11.67 9.16
CA LEU A 67 -8.32 -11.22 9.32
C LEU A 67 -8.77 -11.18 10.80
N SER A 68 -8.25 -12.09 11.63
CA SER A 68 -8.55 -12.12 13.06
C SER A 68 -8.10 -10.84 13.79
N GLY A 69 -7.09 -10.15 13.29
CA GLY A 69 -6.60 -8.88 13.84
C GLY A 69 -7.26 -7.61 13.28
N ARG A 70 -8.18 -7.74 12.32
CA ARG A 70 -8.80 -6.61 11.61
C ARG A 70 -9.32 -5.51 12.55
N ASP A 71 -10.00 -5.87 13.62
CA ASP A 71 -10.59 -4.93 14.58
C ASP A 71 -9.55 -4.05 15.28
N ILE A 72 -8.30 -4.53 15.41
CA ILE A 72 -7.23 -3.84 16.12
C ILE A 72 -6.91 -2.52 15.43
N PHE A 73 -6.71 -2.54 14.11
CA PHE A 73 -6.38 -1.32 13.37
C PHE A 73 -7.52 -0.29 13.40
N TRP A 74 -8.77 -0.74 13.37
CA TRP A 74 -9.92 0.14 13.55
C TRP A 74 -9.86 0.92 14.86
N ASP A 75 -9.62 0.23 15.97
CA ASP A 75 -9.52 0.84 17.30
C ASP A 75 -8.27 1.72 17.44
N GLN A 76 -7.14 1.32 16.84
CA GLN A 76 -5.92 2.13 16.83
C GLN A 76 -6.12 3.48 16.15
N LYS A 77 -6.86 3.55 15.04
CA LYS A 77 -7.11 4.80 14.30
C LYS A 77 -8.03 5.77 15.04
N ASN A 78 -8.99 5.28 15.79
CA ASN A 78 -9.83 6.10 16.69
C ASN A 78 -10.66 5.21 17.61
N ALA A 79 -10.75 5.58 18.87
CA ALA A 79 -11.49 4.82 19.90
C ALA A 79 -12.99 4.64 19.60
N ASN A 80 -13.58 5.47 18.75
CA ASN A 80 -14.99 5.40 18.35
C ASN A 80 -15.23 4.53 17.09
N ASN A 81 -14.17 4.11 16.39
CA ASN A 81 -14.32 3.46 15.09
C ASN A 81 -15.09 2.14 15.15
N LEU A 82 -14.88 1.31 16.18
CA LEU A 82 -15.61 0.06 16.33
C LEU A 82 -17.11 0.30 16.64
N LEU A 83 -17.43 1.34 17.42
CA LEU A 83 -18.81 1.75 17.68
C LEU A 83 -19.48 2.19 16.37
N VAL A 84 -18.85 3.09 15.63
CA VAL A 84 -19.39 3.59 14.35
C VAL A 84 -19.55 2.44 13.35
N ARG A 85 -18.52 1.62 13.16
CA ARG A 85 -18.58 0.48 12.24
C ARG A 85 -19.74 -0.46 12.56
N LYS A 86 -19.84 -0.94 13.80
CA LYS A 86 -20.91 -1.87 14.20
C LYS A 86 -22.30 -1.26 14.05
N THR A 87 -22.42 0.07 14.25
CA THR A 87 -23.68 0.78 14.00
C THR A 87 -24.04 0.78 12.51
N LEU A 88 -23.08 1.16 11.64
CA LEU A 88 -23.30 1.17 10.20
C LEU A 88 -23.63 -0.23 9.67
N GLU A 89 -22.90 -1.25 10.11
CA GLU A 89 -23.17 -2.67 9.78
C GLU A 89 -24.56 -3.11 10.23
N GLY A 90 -24.97 -2.76 11.46
CA GLY A 90 -26.27 -3.10 12.01
C GLY A 90 -27.42 -2.48 11.21
N ILE A 91 -27.31 -1.20 10.85
CA ILE A 91 -28.29 -0.52 9.99
C ILE A 91 -28.34 -1.16 8.60
N LEU A 92 -27.18 -1.35 7.95
CA LEU A 92 -27.11 -1.93 6.60
C LEU A 92 -27.69 -3.35 6.52
N ARG A 93 -27.57 -4.15 7.59
CA ARG A 93 -28.13 -5.51 7.65
C ARG A 93 -29.63 -5.51 7.96
N SER A 94 -30.09 -4.66 8.87
CA SER A 94 -31.42 -4.85 9.50
C SER A 94 -32.45 -3.76 9.22
N TYR A 95 -32.08 -2.62 8.63
CA TYR A 95 -33.03 -1.55 8.32
C TYR A 95 -34.10 -2.04 7.31
N PRO A 96 -35.38 -2.08 7.69
CA PRO A 96 -36.43 -2.63 6.84
C PRO A 96 -37.06 -1.60 5.90
N GLY A 97 -36.64 -0.32 5.98
CA GLY A 97 -37.22 0.75 5.19
C GLY A 97 -36.68 0.83 3.77
N GLU A 98 -37.17 1.82 3.04
CA GLU A 98 -36.74 2.08 1.68
C GLU A 98 -35.23 2.47 1.65
N ARG A 99 -34.48 1.81 0.78
CA ARG A 99 -33.04 2.00 0.60
C ARG A 99 -32.75 2.79 -0.68
N SER A 100 -33.45 3.90 -0.86
CA SER A 100 -33.37 4.77 -2.01
C SER A 100 -33.46 6.24 -1.57
N GLY A 101 -33.27 7.16 -2.53
CA GLY A 101 -33.32 8.59 -2.26
C GLY A 101 -31.98 9.18 -1.80
N ALA A 102 -31.96 10.52 -1.64
CA ALA A 102 -30.74 11.28 -1.39
C ALA A 102 -30.10 10.95 -0.04
N ASP A 103 -30.93 10.82 1.00
CA ASP A 103 -30.43 10.58 2.37
C ASP A 103 -29.85 9.14 2.51
N TRP A 104 -30.50 8.13 1.90
CA TRP A 104 -29.93 6.79 1.86
C TRP A 104 -28.61 6.76 1.08
N ALA A 105 -28.56 7.39 -0.09
CA ALA A 105 -27.34 7.47 -0.89
C ALA A 105 -26.19 8.18 -0.14
N ALA A 106 -26.50 9.22 0.63
CA ALA A 106 -25.53 9.91 1.48
C ALA A 106 -25.07 9.03 2.66
N PHE A 107 -25.97 8.29 3.30
CA PHE A 107 -25.66 7.34 4.37
C PHE A 107 -24.77 6.19 3.85
N GLU A 108 -25.15 5.56 2.74
CA GLU A 108 -24.39 4.45 2.16
C GLU A 108 -23.01 4.90 1.71
N ARG A 109 -22.89 6.07 1.08
CA ARG A 109 -21.59 6.67 0.71
C ARG A 109 -20.70 6.89 1.94
N TYR A 110 -21.24 7.44 3.02
CA TYR A 110 -20.51 7.62 4.28
C TYR A 110 -20.06 6.27 4.85
N ALA A 111 -20.92 5.26 4.87
CA ALA A 111 -20.58 3.91 5.33
C ALA A 111 -19.44 3.29 4.49
N ARG A 112 -19.49 3.41 3.16
CA ARG A 112 -18.44 2.94 2.25
C ARG A 112 -17.10 3.65 2.50
N GLN A 113 -17.11 4.97 2.71
CA GLN A 113 -15.90 5.74 3.06
C GLN A 113 -15.28 5.28 4.39
N VAL A 114 -16.11 5.09 5.42
CA VAL A 114 -15.68 4.60 6.74
C VAL A 114 -15.10 3.18 6.64
N PHE A 115 -15.76 2.30 5.89
CA PHE A 115 -15.26 0.92 5.70
C PHE A 115 -13.93 0.89 4.92
N PHE A 116 -13.81 1.69 3.89
CA PHE A 116 -12.59 1.77 3.09
C PHE A 116 -11.41 2.32 3.88
N ALA A 117 -11.65 3.33 4.69
CA ALA A 117 -10.60 3.97 5.47
C ALA A 117 -10.27 3.26 6.79
N ASN A 118 -10.91 2.13 7.13
CA ASN A 118 -10.84 1.50 8.45
C ASN A 118 -11.14 2.49 9.60
N GLY A 119 -12.12 3.38 9.41
CA GLY A 119 -12.51 4.35 10.41
C GLY A 119 -13.07 5.65 9.85
N ILE A 120 -13.37 6.58 10.77
CA ILE A 120 -14.02 7.86 10.47
C ILE A 120 -13.09 8.90 9.82
N HIS A 121 -11.83 8.56 9.55
CA HIS A 121 -10.86 9.46 8.95
C HIS A 121 -10.38 8.95 7.60
N HIS A 122 -10.21 9.86 6.66
CA HIS A 122 -9.71 9.56 5.33
C HIS A 122 -8.32 8.90 5.41
N HIS A 123 -8.13 7.79 4.69
CA HIS A 123 -6.93 6.96 4.75
C HIS A 123 -5.64 7.69 4.34
N TYR A 124 -5.74 8.76 3.54
CA TYR A 124 -4.58 9.51 3.04
C TYR A 124 -4.40 10.87 3.73
N SER A 125 -5.47 11.69 3.82
CA SER A 125 -5.38 13.04 4.38
C SER A 125 -5.52 13.10 5.90
N ASN A 126 -5.82 11.99 6.56
CA ASN A 126 -6.16 11.90 7.98
C ASN A 126 -7.36 12.76 8.43
N ALA A 127 -8.01 13.50 7.54
CA ALA A 127 -9.15 14.35 7.86
C ALA A 127 -10.40 13.52 8.13
N LYS A 128 -11.21 13.96 9.09
CA LYS A 128 -12.47 13.31 9.45
C LYS A 128 -13.49 13.40 8.31
N PHE A 129 -14.19 12.30 8.05
CA PHE A 129 -15.40 12.29 7.24
C PHE A 129 -16.57 12.88 8.01
N ILE A 130 -17.27 13.83 7.42
CA ILE A 130 -18.48 14.42 8.00
C ILE A 130 -19.70 13.82 7.28
N ALA A 131 -20.63 13.27 8.06
CA ALA A 131 -21.88 12.76 7.51
C ALA A 131 -22.69 13.90 6.89
N THR A 132 -23.24 13.67 5.69
CA THR A 132 -23.98 14.69 4.91
C THR A 132 -25.50 14.43 4.87
N PHE A 133 -25.96 13.32 5.45
CA PHE A 133 -27.39 13.08 5.68
C PHE A 133 -27.84 13.73 6.99
N PRO A 134 -29.14 14.04 7.18
CA PRO A 134 -29.65 14.68 8.40
C PRO A 134 -29.52 13.83 9.66
N THR A 135 -29.33 14.45 10.82
CA THR A 135 -29.31 13.74 12.13
C THR A 135 -30.63 13.05 12.41
N GLU A 136 -31.76 13.65 11.99
CA GLU A 136 -33.09 13.07 12.10
C GLU A 136 -33.24 11.79 11.27
N TYR A 137 -32.52 11.72 10.12
CA TYR A 137 -32.48 10.51 9.31
C TYR A 137 -31.68 9.41 10.02
N LEU A 138 -30.54 9.73 10.65
CA LEU A 138 -29.81 8.78 11.50
C LEU A 138 -30.71 8.24 12.61
N ALA A 139 -31.45 9.10 13.29
CA ALA A 139 -32.40 8.70 14.35
C ALA A 139 -33.47 7.72 13.79
N ALA A 140 -34.05 8.02 12.63
CA ALA A 140 -35.01 7.14 11.97
C ALA A 140 -34.40 5.79 11.55
N LEU A 141 -33.17 5.77 11.04
CA LEU A 141 -32.45 4.54 10.70
C LEU A 141 -32.24 3.66 11.94
N ILE A 142 -31.73 4.24 13.03
CA ILE A 142 -31.46 3.51 14.28
C ILE A 142 -32.78 3.00 14.92
N ALA A 143 -33.80 3.85 15.03
CA ALA A 143 -35.08 3.48 15.67
C ALA A 143 -35.82 2.37 14.91
N ARG A 144 -35.61 2.23 13.60
CA ARG A 144 -36.30 1.22 12.74
C ARG A 144 -35.46 -0.01 12.47
N SER A 145 -34.16 0.02 12.76
CA SER A 145 -33.26 -1.15 12.64
C SER A 145 -33.49 -2.10 13.82
N ASP A 146 -33.08 -3.35 13.63
CA ASP A 146 -33.14 -4.35 14.71
C ASP A 146 -32.16 -3.98 15.84
N ALA A 147 -32.70 -3.69 17.00
CA ALA A 147 -31.91 -3.31 18.19
C ALA A 147 -30.86 -4.37 18.57
N ALA A 148 -31.10 -5.65 18.28
CA ALA A 148 -30.12 -6.72 18.51
C ALA A 148 -28.90 -6.66 17.60
N GLN A 149 -29.01 -6.00 16.46
CA GLN A 149 -27.91 -5.77 15.51
C GLN A 149 -27.12 -4.48 15.80
N LEU A 150 -27.60 -3.65 16.71
CA LEU A 150 -26.99 -2.36 17.04
C LEU A 150 -26.20 -2.41 18.36
N PRO A 151 -25.05 -1.74 18.47
CA PRO A 151 -24.24 -1.72 19.69
C PRO A 151 -24.79 -0.73 20.73
N LEU A 152 -26.06 -0.84 21.10
CA LEU A 152 -26.76 0.11 21.98
C LEU A 152 -26.21 0.10 23.41
N ALA A 153 -25.61 -1.00 23.86
CA ALA A 153 -25.07 -1.16 25.22
C ALA A 153 -26.07 -0.76 26.35
N GLY A 154 -27.34 -1.14 26.20
CA GLY A 154 -28.42 -0.84 27.14
C GLY A 154 -29.01 0.58 27.05
N ARG A 155 -28.56 1.41 26.10
CA ARG A 155 -29.13 2.75 25.84
C ARG A 155 -30.44 2.64 25.03
N THR A 156 -31.30 3.63 25.20
CA THR A 156 -32.44 3.79 24.26
C THR A 156 -31.89 4.29 22.90
N PRO A 157 -32.61 4.09 21.80
CA PRO A 157 -32.22 4.61 20.49
C PRO A 157 -31.94 6.12 20.50
N GLU A 158 -32.75 6.92 21.21
CA GLU A 158 -32.56 8.37 21.31
C GLU A 158 -31.27 8.75 22.05
N ALA A 159 -31.01 8.11 23.19
CA ALA A 159 -29.77 8.33 23.97
C ALA A 159 -28.54 7.85 23.18
N PHE A 160 -28.67 6.81 22.39
CA PHE A 160 -27.61 6.32 21.51
C PHE A 160 -27.30 7.31 20.38
N VAL A 161 -28.34 7.85 19.73
CA VAL A 161 -28.19 8.91 18.70
C VAL A 161 -27.50 10.14 19.27
N GLN A 162 -27.92 10.61 20.47
CA GLN A 162 -27.30 11.75 21.13
C GLN A 162 -25.79 11.55 21.38
N ALA A 163 -25.38 10.34 21.72
CA ALA A 163 -23.97 10.01 21.93
C ALA A 163 -23.18 9.86 20.60
N LEU A 164 -23.83 9.36 19.55
CA LEU A 164 -23.20 9.08 18.27
C LEU A 164 -23.12 10.32 17.35
N ALA A 165 -24.12 11.20 17.41
CA ALA A 165 -24.22 12.35 16.49
C ALA A 165 -22.98 13.28 16.51
N PRO A 166 -22.38 13.66 17.65
CA PRO A 166 -21.16 14.48 17.63
C PRO A 166 -19.99 13.77 16.93
N ILE A 167 -19.90 12.43 17.04
CA ILE A 167 -18.85 11.64 16.39
C ILE A 167 -18.98 11.71 14.85
N LEU A 168 -20.21 11.76 14.31
CA LEU A 168 -20.45 11.70 12.87
C LEU A 168 -20.56 13.10 12.22
N PHE A 169 -21.06 14.12 12.95
CA PHE A 169 -21.47 15.40 12.37
C PHE A 169 -20.63 16.60 12.84
N ASP A 170 -19.95 16.52 13.99
CA ASP A 170 -19.13 17.63 14.47
C ASP A 170 -17.73 17.58 13.82
N ALA A 171 -17.44 18.56 12.98
CA ALA A 171 -16.16 18.65 12.28
C ALA A 171 -14.97 18.99 13.20
N THR A 172 -15.23 19.51 14.41
CA THR A 172 -14.19 19.92 15.36
C THR A 172 -13.76 18.80 16.30
N GLN A 173 -14.67 17.85 16.56
CA GLN A 173 -14.37 16.67 17.37
C GLN A 173 -13.59 15.66 16.51
N ASP A 174 -12.44 15.20 17.01
CA ASP A 174 -11.60 14.19 16.32
C ASP A 174 -11.24 14.59 14.87
N ALA A 175 -10.89 15.84 14.65
CA ALA A 175 -10.74 16.43 13.31
C ALA A 175 -9.70 15.73 12.41
N LYS A 176 -8.60 15.23 12.99
CA LYS A 176 -7.53 14.50 12.28
C LYS A 176 -7.15 13.23 13.05
N ALA A 177 -7.02 12.09 12.36
CA ALA A 177 -6.50 10.86 12.96
C ALA A 177 -5.08 11.06 13.49
N THR A 178 -4.20 11.59 12.65
CA THR A 178 -2.82 11.95 12.97
C THR A 178 -2.62 13.41 12.60
N ASN A 179 -2.19 14.22 13.55
CA ASN A 179 -1.93 15.63 13.34
C ASN A 179 -0.42 15.88 13.40
N LEU A 180 0.16 16.39 12.31
CA LEU A 180 1.58 16.72 12.19
C LEU A 180 1.81 18.24 12.05
N ASP A 181 0.80 19.06 12.36
CA ASP A 181 0.89 20.52 12.25
C ASP A 181 1.96 21.07 13.21
N ALA A 182 2.71 22.05 12.76
CA ALA A 182 3.73 22.70 13.58
C ALA A 182 3.11 23.56 14.70
N GLY A 183 3.77 23.60 15.85
CA GLY A 183 3.39 24.48 16.95
C GLY A 183 2.26 23.96 17.85
N VAL A 184 1.81 22.73 17.65
CA VAL A 184 0.85 22.04 18.52
C VAL A 184 1.47 20.81 19.17
N ASP A 185 0.90 20.35 20.28
CA ASP A 185 1.23 19.01 20.81
C ASP A 185 0.56 17.98 19.89
N ASN A 186 1.35 17.31 19.06
CA ASN A 186 0.86 16.42 18.03
C ASN A 186 0.12 15.19 18.59
N ILE A 187 0.44 14.76 19.84
CA ILE A 187 -0.30 13.67 20.50
C ILE A 187 -1.68 14.15 20.93
N VAL A 188 -1.76 15.30 21.60
CA VAL A 188 -3.04 15.86 22.07
C VAL A 188 -3.95 16.25 20.91
N ALA A 189 -3.37 16.71 19.80
CA ALA A 189 -4.09 17.13 18.59
C ALA A 189 -4.48 15.96 17.66
N SER A 190 -3.99 14.76 17.90
CA SER A 190 -4.33 13.54 17.14
C SER A 190 -5.48 12.78 17.77
N ALA A 191 -6.39 12.27 16.96
CA ALA A 191 -7.55 11.52 17.39
C ALA A 191 -7.33 9.99 17.42
N ASN A 192 -6.12 9.52 17.05
CA ASN A 192 -5.79 8.09 17.16
C ASN A 192 -5.78 7.61 18.61
N ASN A 193 -5.94 6.31 18.82
CA ASN A 193 -6.09 5.70 20.15
C ASN A 193 -4.78 5.11 20.70
N PHE A 194 -3.64 5.70 20.34
CA PHE A 194 -2.32 5.25 20.82
C PHE A 194 -1.96 5.83 22.18
N TYR A 195 -2.60 6.94 22.56
CA TYR A 195 -2.29 7.70 23.77
C TYR A 195 -3.59 8.13 24.46
N ARG A 196 -3.60 8.08 25.80
CA ARG A 196 -4.74 8.56 26.59
C ARG A 196 -4.30 9.49 27.71
N GLY A 197 -4.65 10.77 27.61
CA GLY A 197 -4.38 11.78 28.65
C GLY A 197 -2.90 12.06 28.85
N VAL A 198 -2.07 11.92 27.82
CA VAL A 198 -0.62 12.17 27.84
C VAL A 198 -0.25 13.20 26.78
N THR A 199 0.86 13.89 27.00
CA THR A 199 1.46 14.87 26.07
C THR A 199 2.67 14.28 25.37
N ALA A 200 3.11 14.92 24.27
CA ALA A 200 4.30 14.49 23.53
C ALA A 200 5.56 14.50 24.43
N SER A 201 5.71 15.52 25.27
CA SER A 201 6.85 15.62 26.22
C SER A 201 6.86 14.51 27.28
N GLU A 202 5.67 14.11 27.77
CA GLU A 202 5.56 12.98 28.71
C GLU A 202 5.95 11.66 28.05
N VAL A 203 5.54 11.46 26.80
CA VAL A 203 5.90 10.26 26.00
C VAL A 203 7.40 10.20 25.78
N GLU A 204 8.00 11.30 25.35
CA GLU A 204 9.45 11.39 25.13
C GLU A 204 10.23 11.06 26.40
N THR A 205 9.86 11.69 27.52
CA THR A 205 10.49 11.48 28.83
C THR A 205 10.36 10.02 29.27
N PHE A 206 9.16 9.44 29.17
CA PHE A 206 8.88 8.06 29.57
C PHE A 206 9.78 7.06 28.84
N TYR A 207 9.87 7.15 27.51
CA TYR A 207 10.69 6.22 26.72
C TYR A 207 12.19 6.50 26.82
N ALA A 208 12.59 7.74 27.04
CA ALA A 208 14.00 8.07 27.32
C ALA A 208 14.49 7.42 28.62
N GLU A 209 13.63 7.37 29.64
CA GLU A 209 13.97 6.66 30.91
C GLU A 209 14.06 5.13 30.68
N MET A 210 13.14 4.54 29.94
CA MET A 210 13.18 3.11 29.59
C MET A 210 14.45 2.73 28.83
N ALA A 211 14.86 3.57 27.88
CA ALA A 211 16.04 3.34 27.05
C ALA A 211 17.36 3.28 27.88
N LYS A 212 17.42 3.98 29.03
CA LYS A 212 18.61 3.94 29.89
C LYS A 212 18.90 2.57 30.48
N THR A 213 17.89 1.73 30.63
CA THR A 213 17.99 0.39 31.23
C THR A 213 17.89 -0.73 30.20
N ALA A 214 17.78 -0.39 28.93
CA ALA A 214 17.64 -1.35 27.86
C ALA A 214 18.90 -2.18 27.64
N SER A 215 18.73 -3.47 27.43
CA SER A 215 19.82 -4.38 27.04
C SER A 215 20.28 -4.15 25.61
N ASN A 216 19.43 -3.60 24.75
CA ASN A 216 19.71 -3.23 23.37
C ASN A 216 19.30 -1.77 23.13
N PRO A 217 20.26 -0.86 22.84
CA PRO A 217 19.94 0.55 22.57
C PRO A 217 19.05 0.78 21.35
N GLY A 218 19.05 -0.16 20.40
CA GLY A 218 18.22 -0.10 19.18
C GLY A 218 16.80 -0.65 19.34
N MET A 219 16.38 -1.03 20.54
CA MET A 219 15.06 -1.60 20.79
C MET A 219 13.94 -0.59 20.52
N THR A 220 12.92 -1.01 19.78
CA THR A 220 11.76 -0.19 19.41
C THR A 220 10.72 -0.17 20.54
N PHE A 221 10.95 0.63 21.57
CA PHE A 221 10.02 0.76 22.70
C PHE A 221 8.67 1.33 22.28
N GLY A 222 7.61 0.77 22.83
CA GLY A 222 6.24 1.25 22.65
C GLY A 222 5.55 0.77 21.37
N LEU A 223 6.21 -0.03 20.54
CA LEU A 223 5.67 -0.49 19.25
C LEU A 223 4.30 -1.18 19.41
N ASN A 224 4.11 -1.96 20.45
CA ASN A 224 2.92 -2.78 20.70
C ASN A 224 2.19 -2.42 21.99
N SER A 225 2.03 -1.13 22.27
CA SER A 225 1.33 -0.68 23.48
C SER A 225 0.55 0.62 23.26
N GLN A 226 -0.45 0.86 24.12
CA GLN A 226 -1.05 2.17 24.33
C GLN A 226 -0.44 2.77 25.59
N LEU A 227 -0.01 4.03 25.55
CA LEU A 227 0.41 4.74 26.76
C LEU A 227 -0.75 5.58 27.30
N ALA A 228 -1.12 5.33 28.54
CA ALA A 228 -2.23 6.01 29.19
C ALA A 228 -1.80 6.62 30.54
N LYS A 229 -2.40 7.74 30.92
CA LYS A 229 -2.28 8.28 32.27
C LYS A 229 -3.44 7.77 33.10
N VAL A 230 -3.14 6.91 34.09
CA VAL A 230 -4.10 6.33 35.01
C VAL A 230 -3.71 6.78 36.41
N ASP A 231 -4.64 7.44 37.13
CA ASP A 231 -4.40 7.99 38.47
C ASP A 231 -3.10 8.83 38.59
N GLY A 232 -2.84 9.62 37.51
CA GLY A 232 -1.66 10.50 37.43
C GLY A 232 -0.36 9.80 37.05
N LYS A 233 -0.36 8.48 36.86
CA LYS A 233 0.82 7.69 36.49
C LYS A 233 0.74 7.26 35.02
N LEU A 234 1.89 7.24 34.33
CA LEU A 234 2.00 6.71 32.98
C LEU A 234 2.06 5.18 33.05
N VAL A 235 1.18 4.52 32.30
CA VAL A 235 1.03 3.05 32.25
C VAL A 235 0.99 2.60 30.80
N GLU A 236 1.83 1.65 30.43
CA GLU A 236 1.72 0.96 29.14
C GLU A 236 0.68 -0.16 29.22
N ARG A 237 -0.28 -0.10 28.30
CA ARG A 237 -1.27 -1.16 28.06
C ARG A 237 -0.80 -1.99 26.87
N THR A 238 -0.02 -3.02 27.14
CA THR A 238 0.59 -3.86 26.10
C THR A 238 -0.47 -4.65 25.33
N TRP A 239 -0.32 -4.71 24.02
CA TRP A 239 -1.16 -5.47 23.09
C TRP A 239 -0.67 -6.92 23.01
N LYS A 240 -1.34 -7.79 23.71
CA LYS A 240 -0.98 -9.21 23.86
C LYS A 240 -2.16 -10.06 24.31
N VAL A 241 -2.00 -11.37 24.31
CA VAL A 241 -2.94 -12.31 24.93
C VAL A 241 -3.17 -11.91 26.39
N GLY A 242 -4.45 -11.81 26.77
CA GLY A 242 -4.87 -11.36 28.12
C GLY A 242 -4.60 -9.89 28.44
N GLY A 243 -4.07 -9.11 27.49
CA GLY A 243 -3.91 -7.66 27.57
C GLY A 243 -4.94 -6.91 26.69
N MET A 244 -4.62 -5.65 26.36
CA MET A 244 -5.41 -4.90 25.38
C MET A 244 -5.40 -5.64 24.04
N TYR A 245 -6.55 -5.70 23.37
CA TYR A 245 -6.81 -6.49 22.13
C TYR A 245 -6.71 -8.02 22.30
N GLY A 246 -6.64 -8.52 23.55
CA GLY A 246 -6.49 -9.94 23.88
C GLY A 246 -7.39 -10.89 23.05
N PRO A 247 -8.73 -10.67 22.98
CA PRO A 247 -9.62 -11.58 22.23
C PRO A 247 -9.28 -11.74 20.75
N ALA A 248 -8.84 -10.68 20.07
CA ALA A 248 -8.41 -10.75 18.66
C ALA A 248 -7.04 -11.43 18.56
N ILE A 249 -6.10 -11.08 19.43
CA ILE A 249 -4.74 -11.65 19.44
C ILE A 249 -4.77 -13.15 19.75
N GLU A 250 -5.66 -13.63 20.62
CA GLU A 250 -5.84 -15.07 20.89
C GLU A 250 -6.28 -15.82 19.62
N ARG A 251 -7.13 -15.22 18.76
CA ARG A 251 -7.50 -15.80 17.47
C ARG A 251 -6.33 -15.84 16.50
N ILE A 252 -5.55 -14.76 16.44
CA ILE A 252 -4.32 -14.70 15.63
C ILE A 252 -3.39 -15.85 16.04
N VAL A 253 -3.11 -15.99 17.34
CA VAL A 253 -2.23 -17.05 17.87
C VAL A 253 -2.75 -18.43 17.47
N GLY A 254 -4.05 -18.69 17.63
CA GLY A 254 -4.64 -19.98 17.26
C GLY A 254 -4.44 -20.36 15.79
N TRP A 255 -4.55 -19.41 14.87
CA TRP A 255 -4.28 -19.62 13.45
C TRP A 255 -2.79 -19.77 13.14
N LEU A 256 -1.93 -18.97 13.80
CA LEU A 256 -0.47 -19.12 13.66
C LEU A 256 0.03 -20.49 14.14
N GLU A 257 -0.56 -21.04 15.19
CA GLU A 257 -0.26 -22.40 15.65
C GLU A 257 -0.61 -23.46 14.60
N GLN A 258 -1.73 -23.28 13.88
CA GLN A 258 -2.04 -24.14 12.72
C GLN A 258 -1.03 -23.95 11.59
N ALA A 259 -0.62 -22.70 11.31
CA ALA A 259 0.38 -22.41 10.28
C ALA A 259 1.74 -23.08 10.57
N VAL A 260 2.18 -23.10 11.82
CA VAL A 260 3.41 -23.81 12.26
C VAL A 260 3.39 -25.28 11.87
N THR A 261 2.23 -25.96 11.92
CA THR A 261 2.12 -27.40 11.60
C THR A 261 2.35 -27.70 10.12
N VAL A 262 2.25 -26.69 9.25
CA VAL A 262 2.36 -26.81 7.78
C VAL A 262 3.43 -25.88 7.20
N ALA A 263 4.32 -25.33 8.03
CA ALA A 263 5.43 -24.50 7.58
C ALA A 263 6.30 -25.25 6.56
N GLU A 264 6.83 -24.54 5.57
CA GLU A 264 7.60 -25.12 4.48
C GLU A 264 9.05 -25.41 4.88
N THR A 265 9.61 -24.61 5.78
CA THR A 265 10.99 -24.72 6.26
C THR A 265 11.07 -24.69 7.78
N GLU A 266 12.14 -25.19 8.35
CA GLU A 266 12.35 -25.12 9.81
C GLU A 266 12.56 -23.66 10.28
N ASN A 267 13.21 -22.84 9.44
CA ASN A 267 13.40 -21.42 9.75
C ASN A 267 12.07 -20.65 9.76
N GLN A 268 11.18 -20.92 8.80
CA GLN A 268 9.82 -20.34 8.80
C GLN A 268 9.04 -20.76 10.06
N LYS A 269 9.16 -22.02 10.46
CA LYS A 269 8.54 -22.52 11.69
C LYS A 269 9.07 -21.82 12.93
N GLN A 270 10.39 -21.55 13.00
CA GLN A 270 10.99 -20.77 14.08
C GLN A 270 10.50 -19.32 14.09
N ALA A 271 10.44 -18.67 12.92
CA ALA A 271 9.92 -17.30 12.79
C ALA A 271 8.47 -17.22 13.32
N LEU A 272 7.58 -18.11 12.87
CA LEU A 272 6.21 -18.18 13.37
C LEU A 272 6.15 -18.47 14.87
N GLY A 273 7.04 -19.31 15.40
CA GLY A 273 7.15 -19.59 16.83
C GLY A 273 7.53 -18.35 17.65
N HIS A 274 8.44 -17.50 17.15
CA HIS A 274 8.78 -16.23 17.78
C HIS A 274 7.63 -15.23 17.73
N LEU A 275 6.91 -15.15 16.61
CA LEU A 275 5.72 -14.31 16.47
C LEU A 275 4.60 -14.72 17.45
N ILE A 276 4.33 -16.02 17.57
CA ILE A 276 3.38 -16.55 18.58
C ILE A 276 3.81 -16.15 20.00
N ARG A 277 5.09 -16.26 20.32
CA ARG A 277 5.61 -15.88 21.64
C ARG A 277 5.44 -14.38 21.88
N TYR A 278 5.78 -13.56 20.90
CA TYR A 278 5.54 -12.11 20.93
C TYR A 278 4.09 -11.76 21.26
N TYR A 279 3.13 -12.33 20.56
CA TYR A 279 1.72 -12.11 20.83
C TYR A 279 1.26 -12.58 22.20
N ARG A 280 1.89 -13.64 22.74
CA ARG A 280 1.58 -14.14 24.08
C ARG A 280 2.20 -13.30 25.19
N THR A 281 3.44 -12.87 25.03
CA THR A 281 4.19 -12.17 26.08
C THR A 281 4.10 -10.66 25.99
N GLY A 282 3.98 -10.12 24.78
CA GLY A 282 4.14 -8.70 24.47
C GLY A 282 5.60 -8.24 24.51
N ASP A 283 6.56 -9.15 24.62
CA ASP A 283 7.99 -8.81 24.69
C ASP A 283 8.54 -8.47 23.30
N ILE A 284 9.02 -7.25 23.14
CA ILE A 284 9.58 -6.75 21.87
C ILE A 284 10.81 -7.53 21.41
N ASN A 285 11.58 -8.14 22.37
CA ASN A 285 12.70 -9.00 22.00
C ASN A 285 12.24 -10.26 21.22
N ASP A 286 11.04 -10.76 21.49
CA ASP A 286 10.47 -11.88 20.72
C ASP A 286 10.08 -11.42 19.32
N PHE A 287 9.64 -10.16 19.16
CA PHE A 287 9.41 -9.57 17.85
C PHE A 287 10.70 -9.35 17.06
N ASP A 288 11.75 -8.88 17.70
CA ASP A 288 13.08 -8.76 17.08
C ASP A 288 13.59 -10.11 16.59
N ARG A 289 13.43 -11.18 17.39
CA ARG A 289 13.78 -12.56 16.98
C ARG A 289 12.94 -13.04 15.80
N TYR A 290 11.64 -12.72 15.79
CA TYR A 290 10.79 -12.96 14.63
C TYR A 290 11.33 -12.26 13.39
N CYS A 291 11.62 -10.97 13.47
CA CYS A 291 12.16 -10.19 12.36
C CYS A 291 13.47 -10.77 11.82
N ILE A 292 14.41 -11.15 12.70
CA ILE A 292 15.70 -11.75 12.31
C ILE A 292 15.48 -13.09 11.59
N ALA A 293 14.65 -13.98 12.15
CA ALA A 293 14.34 -15.26 11.53
C ALA A 293 13.58 -15.09 10.20
N TRP A 294 12.65 -14.14 10.14
CA TRP A 294 11.89 -13.81 8.94
C TRP A 294 12.78 -13.26 7.80
N VAL A 295 13.72 -12.37 8.12
CA VAL A 295 14.71 -11.87 7.14
C VAL A 295 15.55 -13.02 6.59
N GLY A 296 15.98 -13.95 7.46
CA GLY A 296 16.75 -15.13 7.07
C GLY A 296 15.97 -16.19 6.28
N GLU A 297 14.63 -16.09 6.23
CA GLU A 297 13.82 -17.03 5.47
C GLU A 297 13.77 -16.64 3.99
N THR A 298 14.49 -17.38 3.16
CA THR A 298 14.62 -17.10 1.73
C THR A 298 14.10 -18.21 0.83
N GLU A 299 13.74 -19.37 1.38
CA GLU A 299 13.39 -20.57 0.62
C GLU A 299 11.89 -20.80 0.51
N ALA A 300 11.13 -20.47 1.57
CA ALA A 300 9.68 -20.67 1.57
C ALA A 300 9.01 -19.92 0.41
N ARG A 301 8.01 -20.56 -0.17
CA ARG A 301 7.21 -19.97 -1.25
C ARG A 301 6.11 -19.09 -0.72
N ILE A 302 5.46 -19.48 0.38
CA ILE A 302 4.45 -18.71 1.09
C ILE A 302 5.14 -17.91 2.18
N ASP A 303 4.85 -16.63 2.25
CA ASP A 303 5.39 -15.74 3.28
C ASP A 303 4.29 -14.83 3.82
N ALA A 304 4.51 -14.28 5.01
CA ALA A 304 3.60 -13.29 5.57
C ALA A 304 4.35 -12.27 6.43
N VAL A 305 3.91 -11.03 6.31
CA VAL A 305 4.07 -10.00 7.35
C VAL A 305 2.84 -10.08 8.25
N ASN A 306 3.03 -10.07 9.56
CA ASN A 306 1.92 -10.00 10.51
C ASN A 306 2.44 -9.41 11.83
N GLY A 307 1.84 -8.32 12.29
CA GLY A 307 2.30 -7.67 13.52
C GLY A 307 1.83 -6.24 13.67
N PHE A 308 2.49 -5.55 14.58
CA PHE A 308 2.43 -4.10 14.74
C PHE A 308 3.66 -3.52 14.05
N ILE A 309 3.51 -2.96 12.86
CA ILE A 309 4.60 -2.77 11.91
C ILE A 309 4.87 -1.29 11.63
N GLU A 310 3.99 -0.63 10.86
CA GLU A 310 4.22 0.72 10.37
C GLU A 310 3.80 1.77 11.41
N THR A 311 4.60 2.83 11.53
CA THR A 311 4.39 3.86 12.56
C THR A 311 3.83 5.17 12.04
N TYR A 312 3.41 5.23 10.77
CA TYR A 312 2.91 6.47 10.13
C TYR A 312 1.64 7.03 10.78
N VAL A 313 0.83 6.17 11.40
CA VAL A 313 -0.41 6.57 12.08
C VAL A 313 -0.13 7.21 13.45
N ASP A 314 1.07 7.04 14.01
CA ASP A 314 1.51 7.68 15.24
C ASP A 314 2.26 8.99 14.95
N ALA A 315 1.79 10.09 15.53
CA ALA A 315 2.39 11.42 15.34
C ALA A 315 3.85 11.54 15.83
N VAL A 316 4.31 10.63 16.67
CA VAL A 316 5.69 10.57 17.19
C VAL A 316 6.44 9.31 16.75
N GLY A 317 5.85 8.51 15.87
CA GLY A 317 6.51 7.38 15.18
C GLY A 317 6.94 6.22 16.09
N LYS A 318 6.21 5.95 17.19
CA LYS A 318 6.56 4.89 18.17
C LYS A 318 5.62 3.68 18.13
N ARG A 319 4.37 3.86 17.75
CA ARG A 319 3.33 2.82 17.78
C ARG A 319 3.19 2.18 16.42
N GLY A 320 3.30 0.85 16.40
CA GLY A 320 3.04 0.07 15.18
C GLY A 320 1.55 -0.09 14.93
N ALA A 321 1.10 0.24 13.72
CA ALA A 321 -0.22 -0.13 13.26
C ALA A 321 -0.30 -1.64 13.00
N PHE A 322 -1.44 -2.26 13.31
CA PHE A 322 -1.64 -3.68 12.97
C PHE A 322 -1.78 -3.83 11.47
N GLU A 323 -0.98 -4.71 10.90
CA GLU A 323 -1.11 -5.12 9.50
C GLU A 323 -0.77 -6.59 9.29
N SER A 324 -1.31 -7.14 8.23
CA SER A 324 -0.93 -8.46 7.72
C SER A 324 -0.97 -8.47 6.19
N VAL A 325 0.09 -8.99 5.60
CA VAL A 325 0.20 -9.23 4.15
C VAL A 325 0.59 -10.67 3.95
N VAL A 326 -0.28 -11.48 3.36
CA VAL A 326 0.01 -12.87 2.98
C VAL A 326 0.33 -12.92 1.51
N SER A 327 1.43 -13.54 1.15
CA SER A 327 1.93 -13.55 -0.21
C SER A 327 2.54 -14.89 -0.61
N MET A 328 2.74 -15.06 -1.89
CA MET A 328 3.59 -16.10 -2.45
C MET A 328 4.63 -15.50 -3.37
N ARG A 329 5.82 -16.12 -3.43
CA ARG A 329 6.88 -15.70 -4.34
C ARG A 329 6.42 -15.86 -5.79
N ASP A 330 6.57 -14.81 -6.57
CA ASP A 330 6.41 -14.85 -8.02
C ASP A 330 7.72 -15.32 -8.66
N GLU A 331 7.74 -16.57 -9.13
CA GLU A 331 8.95 -17.18 -9.65
C GLU A 331 9.42 -16.55 -10.97
N GLU A 332 8.49 -16.14 -11.84
CA GLU A 332 8.84 -15.53 -13.13
C GLU A 332 9.35 -14.09 -12.97
N ALA A 333 8.65 -13.30 -12.16
CA ALA A 333 9.11 -11.95 -11.85
C ALA A 333 10.40 -11.96 -11.00
N THR A 334 10.56 -12.94 -10.10
CA THR A 334 11.80 -13.11 -9.33
C THR A 334 13.01 -13.41 -10.23
N LYS A 335 12.83 -14.15 -11.34
CA LYS A 335 13.91 -14.35 -12.33
C LYS A 335 14.32 -13.04 -13.00
N ARG A 336 13.38 -12.15 -13.29
CA ARG A 336 13.64 -10.81 -13.85
C ARG A 336 14.48 -9.97 -12.87
N ILE A 337 14.06 -9.94 -11.60
CA ILE A 337 14.83 -9.24 -10.55
C ILE A 337 16.21 -9.85 -10.36
N ALA A 338 16.34 -11.17 -10.37
CA ALA A 338 17.63 -11.84 -10.28
C ALA A 338 18.56 -11.41 -11.43
N ALA A 339 18.05 -11.34 -12.65
CA ALA A 339 18.84 -10.87 -13.79
C ALA A 339 19.33 -9.42 -13.63
N ILE A 340 18.55 -8.53 -12.99
CA ILE A 340 18.98 -7.18 -12.64
C ILE A 340 20.01 -7.22 -11.50
N SER A 341 19.73 -7.97 -10.44
CA SER A 341 20.59 -8.09 -9.25
C SER A 341 21.96 -8.67 -9.58
N ASP A 342 22.03 -9.67 -10.45
CA ASP A 342 23.28 -10.29 -10.93
C ASP A 342 24.17 -9.28 -11.68
N GLN A 343 23.58 -8.21 -12.19
CA GLN A 343 24.28 -7.11 -12.86
C GLN A 343 24.48 -5.87 -11.96
N ALA A 344 24.17 -5.94 -10.68
CA ALA A 344 24.20 -4.77 -9.79
C ALA A 344 25.57 -4.06 -9.79
N GLN A 345 26.69 -4.81 -9.82
CA GLN A 345 28.03 -4.23 -9.93
C GLN A 345 28.24 -3.54 -11.29
N TRP A 346 27.75 -4.13 -12.39
CA TRP A 346 27.83 -3.50 -13.71
C TRP A 346 27.08 -2.16 -13.73
N PHE A 347 25.89 -2.10 -13.15
CA PHE A 347 25.11 -0.86 -13.05
C PHE A 347 25.84 0.18 -12.20
N GLU A 348 26.44 -0.21 -11.08
CA GLU A 348 27.22 0.71 -10.24
C GLU A 348 28.43 1.26 -11.01
N ASP A 349 29.21 0.38 -11.65
CA ASP A 349 30.43 0.75 -12.37
C ASP A 349 30.16 1.67 -13.58
N ASN A 350 28.99 1.48 -14.24
CA ASN A 350 28.58 2.28 -15.40
C ASN A 350 27.66 3.45 -15.05
N SER A 351 27.37 3.69 -13.76
CA SER A 351 26.54 4.81 -13.33
C SER A 351 27.28 6.15 -13.55
N PRO A 352 26.54 7.26 -13.76
CA PRO A 352 27.15 8.57 -14.01
C PRO A 352 27.68 9.25 -12.75
N ILE A 353 27.56 8.62 -11.58
CA ILE A 353 28.06 9.17 -10.32
C ILE A 353 29.57 9.21 -10.29
N ARG A 354 30.15 10.11 -9.48
CA ARG A 354 31.59 10.28 -9.39
C ARG A 354 32.28 9.00 -8.89
N PRO A 355 33.47 8.64 -9.39
CA PRO A 355 34.16 7.41 -9.00
C PRO A 355 34.33 7.25 -7.49
N GLU A 356 34.66 8.36 -6.78
CA GLU A 356 34.80 8.37 -5.32
C GLU A 356 33.53 8.10 -4.54
N HIS A 357 32.38 8.24 -5.18
CA HIS A 357 31.06 7.97 -4.59
C HIS A 357 30.49 6.61 -5.00
N LYS A 358 31.18 5.83 -5.83
CA LYS A 358 30.77 4.46 -6.20
C LYS A 358 31.14 3.46 -5.12
N LYS A 359 30.30 2.45 -4.96
CA LYS A 359 30.63 1.29 -4.13
C LYS A 359 31.65 0.41 -4.85
N ALA A 360 32.72 0.07 -4.17
CA ALA A 360 33.73 -0.87 -4.71
C ALA A 360 33.13 -2.28 -4.89
N ARG A 361 32.12 -2.62 -4.07
CA ARG A 361 31.36 -3.87 -4.15
C ARG A 361 29.92 -3.60 -3.79
N VAL A 362 29.02 -3.86 -4.71
CA VAL A 362 27.59 -3.87 -4.45
C VAL A 362 27.23 -5.25 -3.90
N THR A 363 26.83 -5.31 -2.65
CA THR A 363 26.20 -6.49 -2.07
C THR A 363 24.72 -6.36 -2.31
N GLY A 364 24.16 -7.32 -3.07
CA GLY A 364 22.79 -7.24 -3.52
C GLY A 364 21.79 -7.16 -2.37
N ILE A 365 20.82 -6.27 -2.52
CA ILE A 365 19.57 -6.34 -1.78
C ILE A 365 18.82 -7.56 -2.31
N SER A 366 18.35 -8.44 -1.43
CA SER A 366 17.47 -9.54 -1.81
C SER A 366 16.09 -8.96 -2.12
N ALA A 367 15.92 -8.40 -3.30
CA ALA A 367 14.60 -7.99 -3.76
C ALA A 367 13.87 -9.17 -4.41
N LYS A 368 12.59 -9.31 -4.11
CA LYS A 368 11.71 -10.33 -4.68
C LYS A 368 10.42 -9.70 -5.14
N VAL A 369 9.85 -10.21 -6.22
CA VAL A 369 8.44 -9.93 -6.52
C VAL A 369 7.59 -10.97 -5.85
N ILE A 370 6.54 -10.50 -5.21
CA ILE A 370 5.54 -11.35 -4.57
C ILE A 370 4.18 -11.15 -5.23
N THR A 371 3.39 -12.21 -5.22
CA THR A 371 1.96 -12.17 -5.53
C THR A 371 1.22 -12.11 -4.20
N VAL A 372 0.54 -11.01 -3.94
CA VAL A 372 -0.30 -10.83 -2.74
C VAL A 372 -1.48 -11.78 -2.81
N ILE A 373 -1.73 -12.50 -1.72
CA ILE A 373 -2.89 -13.38 -1.55
C ILE A 373 -4.00 -12.68 -0.78
N GLY A 374 -3.63 -11.87 0.21
CA GLY A 374 -4.58 -11.08 0.98
C GLY A 374 -3.89 -10.14 1.96
N GLU A 375 -4.55 -9.03 2.26
CA GLU A 375 -4.07 -7.95 3.11
C GLU A 375 -5.11 -7.54 4.13
N VAL A 376 -4.66 -7.08 5.29
CA VAL A 376 -5.51 -6.66 6.39
C VAL A 376 -4.84 -5.54 7.19
N GLY A 377 -5.64 -4.70 7.85
CA GLY A 377 -5.14 -3.66 8.72
C GLY A 377 -4.63 -2.45 7.95
N ASP A 378 -3.46 -1.95 8.27
CA ASP A 378 -2.89 -0.75 7.64
C ASP A 378 -2.60 -0.94 6.15
N ALA A 379 -2.24 -2.14 5.73
CA ALA A 379 -2.02 -2.50 4.33
C ALA A 379 -3.31 -2.54 3.47
N ALA A 380 -4.51 -2.49 4.06
CA ALA A 380 -5.77 -2.66 3.32
C ALA A 380 -6.86 -1.68 3.78
N PRO A 381 -7.76 -1.29 2.88
CA PRO A 381 -7.83 -1.53 1.43
C PRO A 381 -6.89 -0.67 0.57
N ALA A 382 -6.24 0.35 1.12
CA ALA A 382 -5.26 1.17 0.41
C ALA A 382 -3.89 0.50 0.48
N THR A 383 -3.56 -0.27 -0.54
CA THR A 383 -2.42 -1.17 -0.58
C THR A 383 -1.15 -0.47 -1.06
N PRO A 384 0.02 -0.69 -0.40
CA PRO A 384 1.33 -0.26 -0.89
C PRO A 384 1.72 -1.04 -2.16
N ILE A 385 2.69 -0.54 -2.90
CA ILE A 385 3.25 -1.23 -4.08
C ILE A 385 4.55 -1.97 -3.76
N GLY A 386 5.16 -1.68 -2.63
CA GLY A 386 6.39 -2.29 -2.13
C GLY A 386 6.45 -2.30 -0.62
N ILE A 387 7.24 -3.20 -0.05
CA ILE A 387 7.46 -3.36 1.39
C ILE A 387 8.96 -3.57 1.60
N ASN A 388 9.55 -2.83 2.55
CA ASN A 388 10.93 -3.02 2.97
C ASN A 388 11.01 -3.13 4.50
N LEU A 389 11.14 -4.32 5.01
CA LEU A 389 11.08 -4.64 6.44
C LEU A 389 12.28 -5.50 6.89
N PRO A 390 12.60 -5.51 8.19
CA PRO A 390 11.96 -4.79 9.32
C PRO A 390 12.33 -3.31 9.38
N ASN A 391 11.56 -2.53 10.15
CA ASN A 391 11.83 -1.10 10.36
C ASN A 391 12.94 -0.85 11.42
N ALA A 392 13.31 -1.85 12.23
CA ALA A 392 14.36 -1.75 13.23
C ALA A 392 15.75 -1.63 12.56
N GLU A 393 16.35 -0.43 12.62
CA GLU A 393 17.61 -0.11 11.93
C GLU A 393 18.75 -1.06 12.31
N TRP A 394 18.90 -1.37 13.60
CA TRP A 394 19.93 -2.29 14.07
C TRP A 394 19.83 -3.71 13.47
N ILE A 395 18.59 -4.18 13.18
CA ILE A 395 18.38 -5.47 12.51
C ILE A 395 18.78 -5.33 11.04
N ARG A 396 18.42 -4.23 10.38
CA ARG A 396 18.84 -3.95 8.99
C ARG A 396 20.37 -3.94 8.85
N GLU A 397 21.05 -3.31 9.78
CA GLU A 397 22.51 -3.23 9.75
C GLU A 397 23.19 -4.58 9.99
N GLN A 398 22.67 -5.39 10.90
CA GLN A 398 23.34 -6.63 11.32
C GLN A 398 22.84 -7.88 10.60
N HIS A 399 21.59 -7.92 10.20
CA HIS A 399 20.90 -9.08 9.63
C HIS A 399 20.31 -8.84 8.23
N GLY A 400 20.26 -7.57 7.78
CA GLY A 400 19.67 -7.19 6.50
C GLY A 400 18.17 -6.91 6.56
N SER A 401 17.57 -6.79 5.39
CA SER A 401 16.13 -6.54 5.20
C SER A 401 15.59 -7.34 4.02
N LYS A 402 14.27 -7.57 4.00
CA LYS A 402 13.55 -8.03 2.82
C LYS A 402 12.88 -6.84 2.13
N SER A 403 13.23 -6.63 0.87
CA SER A 403 12.54 -5.71 -0.02
C SER A 403 11.70 -6.52 -1.00
N VAL A 404 10.41 -6.23 -1.08
CA VAL A 404 9.49 -6.97 -1.96
C VAL A 404 8.59 -6.00 -2.73
N SER A 405 8.45 -6.24 -4.04
CA SER A 405 7.48 -5.55 -4.89
C SER A 405 6.21 -6.38 -5.02
N LEU A 406 5.04 -5.75 -4.89
CA LEU A 406 3.74 -6.41 -4.93
C LEU A 406 3.23 -6.49 -6.38
N GLY A 407 3.71 -7.48 -7.14
CA GLY A 407 3.55 -7.54 -8.59
C GLY A 407 2.11 -7.49 -9.09
N ASN A 408 1.21 -8.30 -8.52
CA ASN A 408 -0.20 -8.30 -8.93
C ASN A 408 -0.97 -7.03 -8.52
N ILE A 409 -0.54 -6.34 -7.48
CA ILE A 409 -1.07 -5.04 -7.07
C ILE A 409 -0.62 -3.97 -8.08
N ILE A 410 0.67 -3.94 -8.42
CA ILE A 410 1.23 -3.03 -9.44
C ILE A 410 0.51 -3.24 -10.77
N GLU A 411 0.31 -4.50 -11.20
CA GLU A 411 -0.42 -4.86 -12.41
C GLU A 411 -1.85 -4.32 -12.40
N ALA A 412 -2.59 -4.52 -11.30
CA ALA A 412 -3.96 -4.05 -11.17
C ALA A 412 -4.05 -2.51 -11.26
N TYR A 413 -3.14 -1.78 -10.60
CA TYR A 413 -3.02 -0.33 -10.75
C TYR A 413 -2.71 0.08 -12.19
N ALA A 414 -1.80 -0.62 -12.87
CA ALA A 414 -1.44 -0.33 -14.26
C ALA A 414 -2.63 -0.54 -15.21
N ILE A 415 -3.40 -1.63 -15.01
CA ILE A 415 -4.63 -1.90 -15.78
C ILE A 415 -5.66 -0.79 -15.54
N ALA A 416 -5.89 -0.38 -14.30
CA ALA A 416 -6.83 0.69 -13.99
C ALA A 416 -6.39 2.03 -14.61
N GLN A 417 -5.12 2.37 -14.56
CA GLN A 417 -4.56 3.58 -15.17
C GLN A 417 -4.63 3.54 -16.70
N SER A 418 -4.38 2.39 -17.34
CA SER A 418 -4.44 2.25 -18.79
C SER A 418 -5.87 2.46 -19.35
N ARG A 419 -6.88 2.14 -18.55
CA ARG A 419 -8.29 2.38 -18.87
C ARG A 419 -8.74 3.82 -18.56
N SER A 420 -7.90 4.60 -17.89
CA SER A 420 -8.21 5.98 -17.55
C SER A 420 -8.11 6.88 -18.79
N SER A 421 -9.12 7.71 -19.00
CA SER A 421 -9.09 8.77 -19.99
C SER A 421 -8.04 9.85 -19.71
N ALA A 422 -7.48 9.90 -18.51
CA ALA A 422 -6.45 10.86 -18.13
C ALA A 422 -5.16 10.67 -18.97
N THR A 423 -4.77 9.44 -19.32
CA THR A 423 -3.60 9.22 -20.16
C THR A 423 -3.76 9.93 -21.51
N ALA A 424 -4.91 9.79 -22.18
CA ALA A 424 -5.17 10.47 -23.45
C ALA A 424 -5.31 11.98 -23.30
N GLU A 425 -5.98 12.44 -22.21
CA GLU A 425 -6.20 13.87 -21.96
C GLU A 425 -4.89 14.65 -21.75
N PHE A 426 -3.93 14.07 -21.02
CA PHE A 426 -2.67 14.74 -20.68
C PHE A 426 -1.53 14.42 -21.65
N SER A 427 -1.73 13.50 -22.58
CA SER A 427 -0.70 13.11 -23.57
C SER A 427 -0.48 14.22 -24.61
N PRO A 428 0.80 14.53 -24.93
CA PRO A 428 1.11 15.56 -25.91
C PRO A 428 0.76 15.17 -27.36
N ALA A 429 0.64 13.85 -27.65
CA ALA A 429 0.38 13.35 -29.00
C ALA A 429 -0.19 11.92 -28.97
N PRO A 430 -0.96 11.50 -30.00
CA PRO A 430 -1.56 10.15 -30.06
C PRO A 430 -0.54 9.01 -30.00
N GLU A 431 0.63 9.15 -30.62
CA GLU A 431 1.70 8.16 -30.59
C GLU A 431 2.28 7.96 -29.19
N VAL A 432 2.34 9.03 -28.39
CA VAL A 432 2.75 8.94 -26.97
C VAL A 432 1.67 8.21 -26.16
N THR A 433 0.38 8.53 -26.41
CA THR A 433 -0.73 7.80 -25.80
C THR A 433 -0.64 6.30 -26.09
N ALA A 434 -0.46 5.92 -27.34
CA ALA A 434 -0.38 4.52 -27.76
C ALA A 434 0.81 3.80 -27.10
N ARG A 435 1.99 4.43 -27.08
CA ARG A 435 3.19 3.87 -26.43
C ARG A 435 2.99 3.67 -24.92
N VAL A 436 2.44 4.67 -24.22
CA VAL A 436 2.15 4.58 -22.78
C VAL A 436 1.11 3.48 -22.51
N GLN A 437 0.04 3.40 -23.29
CA GLN A 437 -0.98 2.35 -23.13
C GLN A 437 -0.41 0.95 -23.35
N GLN A 438 0.51 0.79 -24.31
CA GLN A 438 1.12 -0.50 -24.62
C GLN A 438 2.13 -0.95 -23.56
N TRP A 439 2.97 -0.04 -23.06
CA TRP A 439 4.18 -0.40 -22.33
C TRP A 439 4.22 0.06 -20.86
N SER A 440 3.28 0.90 -20.41
CA SER A 440 3.38 1.50 -19.06
C SER A 440 3.33 0.50 -17.92
N ALA A 441 2.71 -0.67 -18.08
CA ALA A 441 2.71 -1.72 -17.07
C ALA A 441 4.12 -2.26 -16.86
N LEU A 442 4.75 -2.78 -17.92
CA LEU A 442 6.13 -3.30 -17.84
C LEU A 442 7.14 -2.21 -17.48
N ALA A 443 6.98 -0.98 -17.99
CA ALA A 443 7.82 0.15 -17.64
C ALA A 443 7.75 0.49 -16.14
N GLY A 444 6.55 0.41 -15.56
CA GLY A 444 6.33 0.63 -14.13
C GLY A 444 6.95 -0.47 -13.27
N GLU A 445 6.79 -1.73 -13.65
CA GLU A 445 7.42 -2.87 -12.97
C GLU A 445 8.94 -2.75 -12.98
N LEU A 446 9.55 -2.54 -14.16
CA LEU A 446 11.00 -2.38 -14.28
C LEU A 446 11.52 -1.17 -13.53
N HIS A 447 10.79 -0.05 -13.53
CA HIS A 447 11.16 1.12 -12.76
C HIS A 447 11.23 0.79 -11.26
N THR A 448 10.19 0.12 -10.73
CA THR A 448 10.15 -0.31 -9.32
C THR A 448 11.27 -1.31 -9.02
N ASP A 449 11.45 -2.34 -9.86
CA ASP A 449 12.50 -3.34 -9.68
C ASP A 449 13.89 -2.68 -9.63
N MET A 450 14.16 -1.74 -10.52
CA MET A 450 15.44 -1.04 -10.56
C MET A 450 15.61 -0.03 -9.42
N HIS A 451 14.55 0.66 -9.03
CA HIS A 451 14.52 1.56 -7.88
C HIS A 451 14.93 0.82 -6.60
N GLU A 452 14.29 -0.33 -6.34
CA GLU A 452 14.53 -1.11 -5.13
C GLU A 452 15.87 -1.86 -5.16
N VAL A 453 16.17 -2.56 -6.28
CA VAL A 453 17.33 -3.48 -6.35
C VAL A 453 18.66 -2.75 -6.51
N ILE A 454 18.72 -1.82 -7.42
CA ILE A 454 19.97 -1.10 -7.72
C ILE A 454 19.92 0.37 -7.28
N GLY A 455 18.74 0.99 -7.26
CA GLY A 455 18.55 2.37 -6.83
C GLY A 455 19.05 2.55 -5.40
N HIS A 456 18.39 1.95 -4.42
CA HIS A 456 18.79 2.04 -3.00
C HIS A 456 20.14 1.38 -2.71
N ALA A 457 20.58 0.44 -3.53
CA ALA A 457 21.89 -0.22 -3.35
C ALA A 457 23.08 0.60 -3.86
N SER A 458 22.88 1.56 -4.77
CA SER A 458 23.92 2.35 -5.42
C SER A 458 24.52 3.44 -4.52
N GLY A 459 25.78 3.80 -4.81
CA GLY A 459 26.47 4.92 -4.17
C GLY A 459 26.93 4.65 -2.73
N ARG A 460 27.89 5.40 -2.27
CA ARG A 460 28.40 5.35 -0.89
C ARG A 460 28.49 6.74 -0.28
N LEU A 461 28.44 6.79 1.04
CA LEU A 461 28.70 7.99 1.80
C LEU A 461 30.21 8.16 2.05
N ASN A 462 30.65 9.40 2.23
CA ASN A 462 32.02 9.69 2.64
C ASN A 462 32.21 9.32 4.13
N PRO A 463 33.43 8.97 4.57
CA PRO A 463 33.69 8.69 5.98
C PRO A 463 33.22 9.82 6.90
N GLY A 464 32.45 9.49 7.93
CA GLY A 464 31.92 10.45 8.91
C GLY A 464 30.59 11.11 8.54
N VAL A 465 30.02 10.82 7.37
CA VAL A 465 28.66 11.26 7.00
C VAL A 465 27.65 10.23 7.48
N THR A 466 26.65 10.66 8.25
CA THR A 466 25.63 9.80 8.86
C THR A 466 24.34 9.79 8.04
N GLY A 467 24.37 9.20 6.86
CA GLY A 467 23.18 8.91 6.04
C GLY A 467 22.17 10.05 5.88
N THR A 468 20.90 9.76 6.05
CA THR A 468 19.81 10.74 5.95
C THR A 468 19.84 11.81 7.05
N ASP A 469 20.44 11.53 8.21
CA ASP A 469 20.53 12.48 9.32
C ASP A 469 21.28 13.76 8.95
N ALA A 470 22.33 13.65 8.11
CA ALA A 470 23.06 14.79 7.62
C ALA A 470 22.19 15.75 6.79
N LEU A 471 21.17 15.24 6.12
CA LEU A 471 20.26 16.00 5.25
C LEU A 471 18.91 16.32 5.92
N LYS A 472 18.71 15.88 7.15
CA LYS A 472 17.50 16.14 7.97
C LYS A 472 16.20 15.86 7.18
N ASN A 473 15.25 16.80 7.24
CA ASN A 473 13.94 16.72 6.56
C ASN A 473 13.98 16.63 5.02
N TYR A 474 15.14 16.84 4.39
CA TYR A 474 15.30 16.68 2.94
C TYR A 474 15.84 15.29 2.56
N GLY A 475 16.34 14.53 3.53
CA GLY A 475 17.01 13.25 3.32
C GLY A 475 16.13 12.22 2.60
N ALA A 476 14.87 12.05 3.03
CA ALA A 476 13.93 11.13 2.39
C ALA A 476 13.66 11.49 0.93
N THR A 477 13.31 12.75 0.64
CA THR A 477 13.06 13.21 -0.74
C THR A 477 14.28 12.98 -1.66
N LEU A 478 15.50 13.22 -1.15
CA LEU A 478 16.73 13.04 -1.94
C LEU A 478 17.09 11.57 -2.12
N GLU A 479 16.79 10.71 -1.14
CA GLU A 479 16.99 9.26 -1.30
C GLU A 479 16.07 8.69 -2.37
N GLU A 480 14.76 9.02 -2.30
CA GLU A 480 13.79 8.61 -3.30
C GLU A 480 14.13 9.16 -4.70
N ALA A 481 14.56 10.41 -4.78
CA ALA A 481 15.01 11.00 -6.05
C ALA A 481 16.25 10.29 -6.61
N ARG A 482 17.16 9.85 -5.77
CA ARG A 482 18.35 9.11 -6.17
C ARG A 482 17.98 7.73 -6.73
N ALA A 483 17.11 7.00 -6.04
CA ALA A 483 16.68 5.67 -6.46
C ALA A 483 15.87 5.74 -7.78
N ASP A 484 14.94 6.68 -7.90
CA ASP A 484 14.21 6.95 -9.14
C ASP A 484 15.15 7.33 -10.30
N LEU A 485 16.17 8.15 -10.06
CA LEU A 485 17.12 8.55 -11.10
C LEU A 485 18.02 7.41 -11.57
N VAL A 486 18.39 6.46 -10.71
CA VAL A 486 19.09 5.24 -11.13
C VAL A 486 18.19 4.45 -12.09
N ALA A 487 16.93 4.23 -11.71
CA ALA A 487 15.96 3.54 -12.57
C ALA A 487 15.75 4.27 -13.91
N LEU A 488 15.54 5.59 -13.88
CA LEU A 488 15.36 6.40 -15.08
C LEU A 488 16.61 6.41 -15.98
N TYR A 489 17.81 6.56 -15.41
CA TYR A 489 19.06 6.59 -16.20
C TYR A 489 19.25 5.32 -17.02
N TYR A 490 18.85 4.16 -16.46
CA TYR A 490 18.99 2.88 -17.13
C TYR A 490 17.75 2.44 -17.93
N ALA A 491 16.58 3.05 -17.75
CA ALA A 491 15.33 2.63 -18.41
C ALA A 491 15.43 2.54 -19.95
N VAL A 492 16.29 3.35 -20.59
CA VAL A 492 16.55 3.30 -22.03
C VAL A 492 17.93 2.75 -22.37
N ASP A 493 18.59 2.04 -21.44
CA ASP A 493 19.89 1.42 -21.69
C ASP A 493 19.74 0.07 -22.41
N PRO A 494 20.49 -0.18 -23.50
CA PRO A 494 20.48 -1.48 -24.19
C PRO A 494 20.76 -2.69 -23.28
N LYS A 495 21.45 -2.48 -22.15
CA LYS A 495 21.75 -3.54 -21.19
C LYS A 495 20.49 -4.27 -20.69
N LEU A 496 19.38 -3.56 -20.50
CA LEU A 496 18.12 -4.17 -20.06
C LEU A 496 17.51 -5.11 -21.12
N VAL A 497 17.74 -4.82 -22.40
CA VAL A 497 17.35 -5.73 -23.51
C VAL A 497 18.32 -6.91 -23.57
N GLU A 498 19.63 -6.66 -23.41
CA GLU A 498 20.68 -7.70 -23.41
C GLU A 498 20.45 -8.76 -22.35
N ILE A 499 20.10 -8.35 -21.11
CA ILE A 499 19.81 -9.28 -20.00
C ILE A 499 18.38 -9.86 -20.04
N GLY A 500 17.61 -9.53 -21.06
CA GLY A 500 16.29 -10.11 -21.33
C GLY A 500 15.16 -9.64 -20.42
N VAL A 501 15.33 -8.52 -19.68
CA VAL A 501 14.28 -8.01 -18.78
C VAL A 501 13.27 -7.11 -19.47
N MET A 502 13.61 -6.60 -20.65
CA MET A 502 12.63 -5.90 -21.51
C MET A 502 12.82 -6.25 -23.00
N PRO A 503 11.74 -6.27 -23.81
CA PRO A 503 11.81 -6.68 -25.21
C PRO A 503 12.35 -5.58 -26.13
N THR A 504 12.24 -4.31 -25.77
CA THR A 504 12.59 -3.15 -26.61
C THR A 504 12.76 -1.88 -25.76
N LEU A 505 13.54 -0.92 -26.25
CA LEU A 505 13.74 0.39 -25.62
C LEU A 505 12.45 1.25 -25.60
N GLU A 506 11.42 0.91 -26.35
CA GLU A 506 10.12 1.62 -26.30
C GLU A 506 9.47 1.51 -24.91
N VAL A 507 9.77 0.44 -24.16
CA VAL A 507 9.36 0.30 -22.76
C VAL A 507 9.92 1.44 -21.90
N GLY A 508 11.20 1.72 -22.01
CA GLY A 508 11.85 2.82 -21.27
C GLY A 508 11.34 4.19 -21.70
N LYS A 509 11.11 4.40 -23.02
CA LYS A 509 10.52 5.65 -23.51
C LYS A 509 9.10 5.88 -22.96
N ALA A 510 8.28 4.83 -22.86
CA ALA A 510 6.95 4.92 -22.22
C ALA A 510 7.07 5.29 -20.74
N GLY A 511 8.07 4.75 -20.04
CA GLY A 511 8.40 5.12 -18.68
C GLY A 511 8.74 6.61 -18.54
N TYR A 512 9.59 7.14 -19.43
CA TYR A 512 9.93 8.56 -19.46
C TYR A 512 8.72 9.46 -19.70
N ASP A 513 7.90 9.12 -20.73
CA ASP A 513 6.69 9.89 -21.04
C ASP A 513 5.76 9.96 -19.82
N LYS A 514 5.50 8.82 -19.17
CA LYS A 514 4.65 8.73 -17.99
C LYS A 514 5.24 9.51 -16.81
N PHE A 515 6.56 9.40 -16.59
CA PHE A 515 7.24 10.08 -15.48
C PHE A 515 7.16 11.60 -15.61
N ILE A 516 7.45 12.14 -16.80
CA ILE A 516 7.40 13.60 -17.06
C ILE A 516 5.96 14.12 -16.95
N MET A 517 4.98 13.43 -17.56
CA MET A 517 3.56 13.83 -17.43
C MET A 517 3.07 13.80 -15.97
N ASN A 518 3.46 12.78 -15.21
CA ASN A 518 3.07 12.68 -13.81
C ASN A 518 3.76 13.74 -12.94
N GLY A 519 5.09 13.85 -13.05
CA GLY A 519 5.89 14.75 -12.23
C GLY A 519 5.55 16.24 -12.42
N LEU A 520 5.18 16.65 -13.64
CA LEU A 520 4.84 18.05 -13.95
C LEU A 520 3.35 18.37 -13.87
N MET A 521 2.46 17.38 -14.05
CA MET A 521 1.02 17.66 -14.14
C MET A 521 0.14 16.70 -13.33
N GLN A 522 0.10 15.42 -13.67
CA GLN A 522 -0.98 14.54 -13.23
C GLN A 522 -1.06 14.38 -11.72
N GLN A 523 0.08 14.33 -11.01
CA GLN A 523 0.09 14.26 -9.55
C GLN A 523 -0.53 15.48 -8.87
N LEU A 524 -0.56 16.65 -9.52
CA LEU A 524 -1.14 17.88 -8.97
C LEU A 524 -2.63 17.74 -8.66
N TYR A 525 -3.33 16.81 -9.31
CA TYR A 525 -4.74 16.52 -9.02
C TYR A 525 -4.99 16.13 -7.55
N ARG A 526 -3.98 15.61 -6.85
CA ARG A 526 -4.06 15.23 -5.43
C ARG A 526 -3.82 16.40 -4.47
N ILE A 527 -3.39 17.53 -4.98
CA ILE A 527 -3.04 18.71 -4.18
C ILE A 527 -4.21 19.69 -4.17
N LYS A 528 -4.53 20.21 -3.01
CA LYS A 528 -5.58 21.25 -2.91
C LYS A 528 -5.08 22.57 -3.49
N PRO A 529 -5.93 23.35 -4.16
CA PRO A 529 -5.58 24.69 -4.59
C PRO A 529 -5.08 25.56 -3.41
N GLY A 530 -3.91 26.16 -3.58
CA GLY A 530 -3.21 26.94 -2.56
C GLY A 530 -2.11 26.19 -1.81
N ASP A 531 -2.13 24.87 -1.82
CA ASP A 531 -1.11 24.06 -1.14
C ASP A 531 0.14 23.83 -2.00
N ASN A 532 1.22 23.42 -1.35
CA ASN A 532 2.47 22.93 -1.95
C ASN A 532 2.62 21.43 -1.73
N LEU A 533 3.65 20.83 -2.33
CA LEU A 533 3.95 19.41 -2.15
C LEU A 533 4.58 19.16 -0.77
N GLU A 534 4.07 18.17 -0.05
CA GLU A 534 4.59 17.75 1.26
C GLU A 534 5.16 16.33 1.23
N GLU A 535 4.51 15.42 0.51
CA GLU A 535 4.86 14.02 0.45
C GLU A 535 6.15 13.78 -0.35
N SER A 536 7.07 12.95 0.17
CA SER A 536 8.44 12.77 -0.36
C SER A 536 8.49 12.26 -1.80
N HIS A 537 7.64 11.30 -2.17
CA HIS A 537 7.61 10.76 -3.52
C HIS A 537 6.99 11.75 -4.54
N MET A 538 6.08 12.63 -4.11
CA MET A 538 5.56 13.69 -4.97
C MET A 538 6.62 14.78 -5.17
N ARG A 539 7.35 15.12 -4.09
CA ARG A 539 8.47 16.07 -4.14
C ARG A 539 9.58 15.58 -5.06
N ASN A 540 9.99 14.32 -4.95
CA ASN A 540 11.07 13.77 -5.78
C ASN A 540 10.71 13.80 -7.26
N ARG A 541 9.48 13.35 -7.62
CA ARG A 541 9.02 13.33 -9.03
C ARG A 541 8.99 14.74 -9.63
N GLN A 542 8.45 15.70 -8.88
CA GLN A 542 8.45 17.09 -9.35
C GLN A 542 9.86 17.63 -9.46
N LEU A 543 10.73 17.40 -8.47
CA LEU A 543 12.12 17.83 -8.48
C LEU A 543 12.83 17.37 -9.75
N ILE A 544 12.78 16.08 -10.04
CA ILE A 544 13.42 15.49 -11.22
C ILE A 544 12.85 16.10 -12.50
N ALA A 545 11.51 16.10 -12.64
CA ALA A 545 10.85 16.58 -13.85
C ALA A 545 11.04 18.08 -14.09
N ALA A 546 10.95 18.91 -13.04
CA ALA A 546 11.16 20.34 -13.14
C ALA A 546 12.63 20.71 -13.41
N TRP A 547 13.56 20.00 -12.80
CA TRP A 547 14.99 20.20 -13.02
C TRP A 547 15.39 19.89 -14.48
N VAL A 548 14.96 18.76 -15.03
CA VAL A 548 15.29 18.41 -16.42
C VAL A 548 14.57 19.33 -17.43
N LEU A 549 13.35 19.81 -17.10
CA LEU A 549 12.67 20.81 -17.92
C LEU A 549 13.46 22.10 -17.99
N GLU A 550 13.99 22.59 -16.87
CA GLU A 550 14.79 23.82 -16.82
C GLU A 550 16.16 23.63 -17.50
N LYS A 551 16.90 22.59 -17.14
CA LYS A 551 18.27 22.36 -17.64
C LYS A 551 18.29 21.92 -19.10
N GLY A 552 17.24 21.23 -19.56
CA GLY A 552 17.08 20.84 -20.97
C GLY A 552 16.52 21.92 -21.89
N ARG A 553 16.14 23.09 -21.36
CA ARG A 553 15.54 24.21 -22.14
C ARG A 553 16.41 24.67 -23.30
N PRO A 554 17.76 24.85 -23.16
CA PRO A 554 18.59 25.29 -24.29
C PRO A 554 18.54 24.35 -25.49
N ASP A 555 18.43 23.06 -25.25
CA ASP A 555 18.39 22.00 -26.28
C ASP A 555 16.96 21.55 -26.62
N ASN A 556 15.94 22.22 -26.04
CA ASN A 556 14.51 21.87 -26.18
C ASN A 556 14.21 20.38 -25.92
N VAL A 557 14.85 19.80 -24.90
CA VAL A 557 14.75 18.37 -24.58
C VAL A 557 13.34 17.98 -24.13
N VAL A 558 12.76 18.78 -23.23
CA VAL A 558 11.33 18.69 -22.85
C VAL A 558 10.70 20.03 -23.14
N GLU A 559 9.68 20.02 -23.99
CA GLU A 559 8.96 21.20 -24.43
C GLU A 559 7.64 21.36 -23.63
N ARG A 560 7.43 22.54 -23.01
CA ARG A 560 6.13 22.98 -22.53
C ARG A 560 5.44 23.77 -23.63
N PHE A 561 4.25 23.34 -24.07
CA PHE A 561 3.49 24.03 -25.10
C PHE A 561 1.99 24.04 -24.78
N THR A 562 1.25 24.89 -25.47
CA THR A 562 -0.20 24.98 -25.32
C THR A 562 -0.88 24.56 -26.63
N ARG A 563 -1.92 23.74 -26.51
CA ARG A 563 -2.80 23.35 -27.60
C ARG A 563 -4.26 23.43 -27.12
N ASP A 564 -5.11 24.11 -27.86
CA ASP A 564 -6.53 24.31 -27.51
C ASP A 564 -6.75 24.84 -26.09
N GLY A 565 -5.87 25.76 -25.65
CA GLY A 565 -5.91 26.36 -24.31
C GLY A 565 -5.44 25.46 -23.17
N LYS A 566 -4.91 24.26 -23.46
CA LYS A 566 -4.41 23.28 -22.50
C LYS A 566 -2.90 23.15 -22.59
N THR A 567 -2.26 23.03 -21.44
CA THR A 567 -0.81 22.82 -21.31
C THR A 567 -0.45 21.37 -21.51
N TYR A 568 0.66 21.11 -22.22
CA TYR A 568 1.25 19.81 -22.46
C TYR A 568 2.77 19.85 -22.28
N PHE A 569 3.35 18.68 -22.02
CA PHE A 569 4.81 18.49 -22.00
C PHE A 569 5.17 17.35 -22.96
N ARG A 570 6.14 17.59 -23.83
CA ARG A 570 6.59 16.62 -24.83
C ARG A 570 8.10 16.42 -24.73
N ILE A 571 8.52 15.16 -24.75
CA ILE A 571 9.93 14.80 -24.84
C ILE A 571 10.33 14.83 -26.32
N ASN A 572 11.25 15.70 -26.69
CA ASN A 572 11.77 15.81 -28.05
C ASN A 572 13.07 15.01 -28.24
N ASP A 573 13.87 14.81 -27.18
CA ASP A 573 15.11 14.05 -27.23
C ASP A 573 15.28 13.16 -26.00
N TYR A 574 15.01 11.86 -26.16
CA TYR A 574 15.13 10.86 -25.10
C TYR A 574 16.58 10.57 -24.69
N ALA A 575 17.53 10.68 -25.63
CA ALA A 575 18.94 10.44 -25.34
C ALA A 575 19.49 11.57 -24.47
N ARG A 576 19.20 12.80 -24.85
CA ARG A 576 19.62 13.98 -24.07
C ARG A 576 18.92 14.03 -22.71
N LEU A 577 17.65 13.59 -22.62
CA LEU A 577 16.94 13.46 -21.33
C LEU A 577 17.62 12.46 -20.41
N ARG A 578 18.08 11.30 -20.94
CA ARG A 578 18.89 10.35 -20.17
C ARG A 578 20.15 10.98 -19.59
N GLU A 579 20.88 11.79 -20.40
CA GLU A 579 22.08 12.50 -19.93
C GLU A 579 21.75 13.48 -18.79
N LEU A 580 20.64 14.20 -18.88
CA LEU A 580 20.18 15.10 -17.81
C LEU A 580 19.82 14.35 -16.54
N PHE A 581 19.15 13.19 -16.62
CA PHE A 581 18.95 12.33 -15.46
C PHE A 581 20.27 11.90 -14.82
N GLY A 582 21.26 11.55 -15.64
CA GLY A 582 22.60 11.21 -15.17
C GLY A 582 23.30 12.36 -14.44
N GLN A 583 23.20 13.58 -14.97
CA GLN A 583 23.77 14.77 -14.33
C GLN A 583 23.12 15.05 -12.96
N LEU A 584 21.79 14.95 -12.87
CA LEU A 584 21.08 15.15 -11.61
C LEU A 584 21.38 14.02 -10.62
N LEU A 585 21.47 12.77 -11.08
CA LEU A 585 21.90 11.63 -10.25
C LEU A 585 23.27 11.86 -9.63
N ALA A 586 24.25 12.32 -10.44
CA ALA A 586 25.60 12.61 -9.96
C ALA A 586 25.60 13.71 -8.90
N GLU A 587 24.78 14.76 -9.07
CA GLU A 587 24.67 15.86 -8.10
C GLU A 587 23.97 15.43 -6.80
N ILE A 588 22.86 14.69 -6.88
CA ILE A 588 22.17 14.18 -5.69
C ILE A 588 23.08 13.20 -4.93
N GLN A 589 23.79 12.33 -5.63
CA GLN A 589 24.75 11.43 -4.98
C GLN A 589 25.89 12.22 -4.31
N ARG A 590 26.42 13.27 -4.93
CA ARG A 590 27.40 14.16 -4.30
C ARG A 590 26.85 14.75 -3.00
N ILE A 591 25.67 15.37 -3.06
CA ILE A 591 25.00 15.96 -1.89
C ILE A 591 24.89 14.96 -0.75
N LYS A 592 24.46 13.73 -1.05
CA LYS A 592 24.32 12.68 -0.05
C LYS A 592 25.66 12.19 0.47
N SER A 593 26.62 11.94 -0.42
CA SER A 593 27.94 11.41 -0.05
C SER A 593 28.72 12.38 0.82
N GLU A 594 28.57 13.69 0.58
CA GLU A 594 29.28 14.75 1.28
C GLU A 594 28.50 15.28 2.51
N GLY A 595 27.21 14.91 2.67
CA GLY A 595 26.33 15.45 3.70
C GLY A 595 26.04 16.95 3.50
N ASP A 596 25.98 17.40 2.23
CA ASP A 596 25.76 18.80 1.86
C ASP A 596 24.29 19.21 2.08
N PHE A 597 23.96 19.56 3.33
CA PHE A 597 22.61 20.00 3.69
C PHE A 597 22.13 21.21 2.88
N ALA A 598 23.02 22.20 2.67
CA ALA A 598 22.63 23.43 1.97
C ALA A 598 22.32 23.17 0.49
N GLY A 599 23.12 22.34 -0.18
CA GLY A 599 22.85 21.87 -1.54
C GLY A 599 21.55 21.08 -1.64
N GLY A 600 21.32 20.16 -0.69
CA GLY A 600 20.08 19.39 -0.62
C GLY A 600 18.83 20.26 -0.41
N GLN A 601 18.89 21.17 0.55
CA GLN A 601 17.80 22.13 0.79
C GLN A 601 17.51 22.97 -0.47
N ALA A 602 18.53 23.56 -1.08
CA ALA A 602 18.37 24.39 -2.27
C ALA A 602 17.72 23.59 -3.43
N LEU A 603 18.13 22.35 -3.63
CA LEU A 603 17.60 21.53 -4.71
C LEU A 603 16.11 21.20 -4.47
N VAL A 604 15.76 20.73 -3.28
CA VAL A 604 14.38 20.36 -2.94
C VAL A 604 13.45 21.58 -2.93
N GLU A 605 13.86 22.69 -2.30
CA GLU A 605 13.03 23.89 -2.20
C GLU A 605 12.80 24.56 -3.56
N ASN A 606 13.79 24.54 -4.45
CA ASN A 606 13.67 25.17 -5.76
C ASN A 606 12.82 24.34 -6.73
N TYR A 607 12.90 22.99 -6.67
CA TYR A 607 12.29 22.13 -7.68
C TYR A 607 11.22 21.19 -7.15
N GLY A 608 11.26 20.80 -5.88
CA GLY A 608 10.38 19.74 -5.34
C GLY A 608 9.16 20.23 -4.57
N VAL A 609 9.18 21.45 -4.02
CA VAL A 609 8.14 21.90 -3.07
C VAL A 609 7.09 22.76 -3.73
N LYS A 610 7.50 23.79 -4.47
CA LYS A 610 6.60 24.83 -4.99
C LYS A 610 5.76 24.33 -6.16
N VAL A 611 4.45 24.55 -6.08
CA VAL A 611 3.49 24.19 -7.13
C VAL A 611 3.11 25.40 -7.97
N ASP A 612 3.14 25.25 -9.31
CA ASP A 612 2.55 26.20 -10.25
C ASP A 612 1.02 26.18 -10.07
N GLN A 613 0.48 27.12 -9.32
CA GLN A 613 -0.95 27.17 -8.97
C GLN A 613 -1.86 27.35 -10.18
N ALA A 614 -1.39 28.01 -11.25
CA ALA A 614 -2.15 28.15 -12.48
C ALA A 614 -2.27 26.78 -13.18
N LEU A 615 -1.18 26.03 -13.25
CA LEU A 615 -1.16 24.68 -13.79
C LEU A 615 -1.96 23.70 -12.92
N LEU A 616 -1.88 23.81 -11.59
CA LEU A 616 -2.68 23.02 -10.66
C LEU A 616 -4.19 23.22 -10.91
N ASN A 617 -4.64 24.47 -11.03
CA ASN A 617 -6.04 24.79 -11.32
C ASN A 617 -6.46 24.24 -12.70
N GLU A 618 -5.60 24.35 -13.72
CA GLU A 618 -5.82 23.75 -15.04
C GLU A 618 -5.97 22.22 -14.93
N VAL A 619 -5.09 21.54 -14.21
CA VAL A 619 -5.14 20.11 -14.00
C VAL A 619 -6.44 19.69 -13.34
N HIS A 620 -6.88 20.37 -12.27
CA HIS A 620 -8.17 20.11 -11.64
C HIS A 620 -9.34 20.30 -12.61
N ALA A 621 -9.34 21.38 -13.39
CA ALA A 621 -10.37 21.64 -14.38
C ALA A 621 -10.44 20.54 -15.46
N ARG A 622 -9.29 20.01 -15.87
CA ARG A 622 -9.19 18.93 -16.86
C ARG A 622 -9.60 17.57 -16.30
N TYR A 623 -9.29 17.27 -15.05
CA TYR A 623 -9.73 16.01 -14.40
C TYR A 623 -11.23 15.98 -14.10
N LYS A 624 -11.84 17.12 -13.82
CA LYS A 624 -13.26 17.20 -13.44
C LYS A 624 -14.21 16.49 -14.44
N PRO A 625 -14.15 16.73 -15.76
CA PRO A 625 -15.01 16.03 -16.73
C PRO A 625 -14.64 14.56 -16.93
N LEU A 626 -13.40 14.16 -16.62
CA LEU A 626 -12.95 12.77 -16.78
C LEU A 626 -13.51 11.86 -15.70
N ASN A 627 -13.96 12.44 -14.60
CA ASN A 627 -14.51 11.69 -13.47
C ASN A 627 -13.58 10.57 -12.99
N VAL A 628 -12.26 10.79 -12.94
CA VAL A 628 -11.25 9.85 -12.45
C VAL A 628 -11.15 9.98 -10.94
N ALA A 629 -11.15 8.87 -10.22
CA ALA A 629 -10.93 8.88 -8.77
C ALA A 629 -9.46 9.19 -8.47
N PRO A 630 -9.15 10.06 -7.50
CA PRO A 630 -7.76 10.33 -7.08
C PRO A 630 -7.16 9.19 -6.24
N TYR A 631 -7.98 8.38 -5.61
CA TYR A 631 -7.55 7.29 -4.72
C TYR A 631 -8.08 5.94 -5.18
N TYR A 632 -7.26 4.91 -4.91
CA TYR A 632 -7.54 3.53 -5.27
C TYR A 632 -7.32 2.62 -4.07
N GLY A 633 -8.03 1.50 -4.05
CA GLY A 633 -7.81 0.41 -3.11
C GLY A 633 -8.53 -0.85 -3.58
N PHE A 634 -8.51 -1.91 -2.77
CA PHE A 634 -8.86 -3.24 -3.25
C PHE A 634 -9.95 -3.93 -2.43
N ILE A 635 -10.78 -4.70 -3.14
CA ILE A 635 -11.48 -5.84 -2.58
C ILE A 635 -10.49 -7.00 -2.54
N GLN A 636 -10.40 -7.66 -1.39
CA GLN A 636 -9.47 -8.76 -1.18
C GLN A 636 -9.99 -10.06 -1.81
N PRO A 637 -9.12 -10.89 -2.40
CA PRO A 637 -9.46 -12.27 -2.69
C PRO A 637 -9.90 -13.01 -1.42
N LYS A 638 -10.79 -13.99 -1.57
CA LYS A 638 -11.29 -14.80 -0.45
C LYS A 638 -10.75 -16.23 -0.56
N LEU A 639 -10.08 -16.69 0.46
CA LEU A 639 -9.65 -18.08 0.58
C LEU A 639 -10.76 -18.93 1.18
N VAL A 640 -11.16 -19.99 0.49
CA VAL A 640 -12.26 -20.87 0.90
C VAL A 640 -11.74 -22.30 1.04
N PRO A 641 -11.71 -22.87 2.27
CA PRO A 641 -11.28 -24.23 2.49
C PRO A 641 -12.32 -25.24 1.98
N VAL A 642 -11.84 -26.25 1.29
CA VAL A 642 -12.63 -27.42 0.89
C VAL A 642 -12.48 -28.50 1.93
N LEU A 643 -13.56 -28.85 2.60
CA LEU A 643 -13.55 -29.81 3.70
C LEU A 643 -14.02 -31.20 3.27
N LYS A 644 -13.34 -32.25 3.75
CA LYS A 644 -13.80 -33.64 3.68
C LYS A 644 -13.56 -34.29 5.04
N ASN A 645 -14.62 -34.77 5.65
CA ASN A 645 -14.58 -35.35 7.01
C ASN A 645 -13.92 -34.42 8.04
N GLY A 646 -14.17 -33.12 7.96
CA GLY A 646 -13.58 -32.13 8.86
C GLY A 646 -12.13 -31.72 8.54
N ALA A 647 -11.46 -32.37 7.60
CA ALA A 647 -10.10 -32.03 7.19
C ALA A 647 -10.10 -31.16 5.93
N ILE A 648 -9.20 -30.19 5.85
CA ILE A 648 -8.97 -29.40 4.64
C ILE A 648 -8.27 -30.27 3.60
N VAL A 649 -8.94 -30.51 2.47
CA VAL A 649 -8.44 -31.30 1.34
C VAL A 649 -8.03 -30.43 0.15
N ASP A 650 -8.47 -29.18 0.11
CA ASP A 650 -8.03 -28.14 -0.84
C ASP A 650 -8.38 -26.76 -0.28
N VAL A 651 -7.81 -25.69 -0.87
CA VAL A 651 -8.23 -24.30 -0.65
C VAL A 651 -8.42 -23.65 -2.02
N ARG A 652 -9.57 -23.00 -2.21
CA ARG A 652 -9.89 -22.28 -3.44
C ARG A 652 -9.83 -20.78 -3.19
N ILE A 653 -9.60 -20.01 -4.25
CA ILE A 653 -9.74 -18.57 -4.25
C ILE A 653 -11.04 -18.17 -4.92
N GLU A 654 -11.80 -17.32 -4.27
CA GLU A 654 -12.92 -16.58 -4.83
C GLU A 654 -12.54 -15.10 -4.96
N TYR A 655 -13.11 -14.43 -5.95
CA TYR A 655 -12.83 -13.03 -6.23
C TYR A 655 -14.12 -12.20 -6.09
N PRO A 656 -14.47 -11.74 -4.88
CA PRO A 656 -15.64 -10.89 -4.68
C PRO A 656 -15.58 -9.63 -5.55
N ALA A 657 -16.77 -9.13 -5.92
CA ALA A 657 -16.90 -7.87 -6.69
C ALA A 657 -17.70 -6.81 -5.92
N ASP A 658 -18.37 -7.19 -4.84
CA ASP A 658 -19.13 -6.30 -3.97
C ASP A 658 -18.31 -5.90 -2.75
N PHE A 659 -17.80 -4.66 -2.76
CA PHE A 659 -17.01 -4.13 -1.66
C PHE A 659 -17.82 -4.07 -0.36
N LEU A 660 -19.04 -3.55 -0.42
CA LEU A 660 -19.90 -3.42 0.77
C LEU A 660 -20.23 -4.80 1.34
N GLY A 661 -20.56 -5.76 0.47
CA GLY A 661 -20.83 -7.13 0.86
C GLY A 661 -19.64 -7.77 1.57
N GLN A 662 -18.42 -7.59 1.07
CA GLN A 662 -17.22 -8.10 1.74
C GLN A 662 -16.99 -7.45 3.11
N MET A 663 -17.21 -6.14 3.25
CA MET A 663 -17.05 -5.45 4.54
C MET A 663 -18.07 -5.93 5.57
N LEU A 664 -19.30 -6.18 5.14
CA LEU A 664 -20.35 -6.76 5.99
C LEU A 664 -20.04 -8.21 6.38
N GLU A 665 -19.50 -9.00 5.46
CA GLU A 665 -19.04 -10.36 5.75
C GLU A 665 -17.93 -10.33 6.82
N TYR A 666 -16.92 -9.49 6.63
CA TYR A 666 -15.84 -9.33 7.60
C TYR A 666 -16.33 -8.86 8.98
N GLY A 667 -17.33 -7.96 9.01
CA GLY A 667 -17.95 -7.50 10.25
C GLY A 667 -18.74 -8.60 10.98
N ARG A 668 -19.26 -9.61 10.26
CA ARG A 668 -19.92 -10.77 10.84
C ARG A 668 -18.90 -11.80 11.38
N ASP A 669 -17.86 -12.09 10.62
CA ASP A 669 -16.99 -13.25 10.85
C ASP A 669 -15.73 -12.91 11.66
N TYR A 670 -15.24 -11.65 11.62
CA TYR A 670 -13.99 -11.20 12.22
C TYR A 670 -14.15 -10.01 13.17
N SER A 671 -15.27 -9.93 13.91
CA SER A 671 -15.53 -8.87 14.87
C SER A 671 -15.31 -9.38 16.30
N PHE A 672 -14.04 -9.45 16.72
CA PHE A 672 -13.65 -10.08 17.99
C PHE A 672 -13.47 -9.10 19.15
N LEU A 673 -13.41 -7.80 18.86
CA LEU A 673 -13.22 -6.79 19.90
C LEU A 673 -14.55 -6.12 20.30
N PRO A 674 -14.69 -5.71 21.57
CA PRO A 674 -15.80 -4.86 22.01
C PRO A 674 -15.69 -3.47 21.37
N VAL A 675 -16.70 -2.63 21.56
CA VAL A 675 -16.71 -1.24 21.06
C VAL A 675 -15.82 -0.30 21.86
N SER A 676 -15.29 -0.74 22.98
CA SER A 676 -14.34 0.00 23.83
C SER A 676 -13.31 -0.97 24.39
N ASN A 677 -12.04 -0.65 24.22
CA ASN A 677 -10.90 -1.47 24.63
C ASN A 677 -10.01 -0.79 25.67
#